data_42f482e0c290cc565321da3252fef474
#
_entry.id   42f482e0c290cc565321da3252fef474
#
_cell.length_a   1.000
_cell.length_b   1.000
_cell.length_c   1.000
_cell.angle_alpha   90.00
_cell.angle_beta   90.00
_cell.angle_gamma   90.00
#
_symmetry.space_group_name_H-M   'P 1'
#
loop_
_entity.id
_entity.type
_entity.pdbx_description
1 polymer ?
#
loop_
_entity_poly.entity_id
_entity_poly.type
_entity_poly.pdbx_seq_one_letter_code
_entity_poly.pdbx_strand_id
1 'polypeptide(L)'
;MLFTALLFAQNTNPNQRLNFNATFIEKDPIIDGNIINEMLWNKVPVISNLEQIKPNYGAPVSEKTAIRIAYTNKTLYVAVICYDQLPETIVVSDSRRDADLNDDDSFLFILDTYNDQQNGFLFGTNADGMEYDAQIDREGEGNFSANRQQGGVVGGTNINWDASWEVKTETGDYGWSAEFAIPLRSIRFNSGTDKTWGINFQRNISKRSETAYWANLPLGFDIKRVSLAGKMNGLNLKSPKNLKVIPYVLTQGVNDKTSLNNNNSSAAIGGDIKYSLTPGLTLDVTYNTDFAQVEVDEQQVNLDRFNLFFPEKRPFFLENAGQFSVGSAGEVDLFFSRRIGIGSDGSLVPIIGGSRVSGKVGQTNVGLLSMFTDEIENTDIVKNNYSVARVNHDFATSRSSIGGVFVNRSGINLPEDYNRVYAVDGKLGLGKKAQLSGFVSKSTTPGITSGDHAFKFLGVYNWNGWNLRGGYTEVGEGFNPEVGFLLRESFRKPEFLIFKQWRPKNTGKLLEVRPHVSYRGYWDFNNNLVTSFLHVDNHWVWESGFEIHTGINFTKEGVLTPFSISNVEIPVGEYDHSEFQLVLMTNANKQLYFQTRTVIGGYFGGNRFSSNNKVNFRIGDRFNTSGTLNYNRLNLPNGTVNAIISGARFAYSFTPRMFLQSLIQYNNVSKIASVNARFGWLQNANTGLFIVFNIIQDNDYTDLLNNQSVTLKYSYQFDVLKK
;
A
#
# COMPACT_ATOMS: atom_id res chain seq x y z
N MET A 1 44.68 -28.92 -36.77
CA MET A 1 44.62 -27.62 -36.09
C MET A 1 43.34 -27.57 -35.29
N LEU A 2 43.41 -27.94 -34.02
CA LEU A 2 42.29 -27.86 -33.06
C LEU A 2 42.29 -26.47 -32.47
N PHE A 3 41.23 -25.69 -32.67
CA PHE A 3 40.98 -24.45 -31.94
C PHE A 3 40.25 -24.82 -30.64
N THR A 4 40.95 -24.76 -29.53
CA THR A 4 40.39 -24.82 -28.18
C THR A 4 39.80 -23.46 -27.82
N ALA A 5 38.47 -23.34 -27.80
CA ALA A 5 37.78 -22.19 -27.23
C ALA A 5 37.83 -22.29 -25.69
N LEU A 6 38.61 -21.41 -25.09
CA LEU A 6 38.60 -21.19 -23.64
C LEU A 6 37.32 -20.46 -23.24
N LEU A 7 36.36 -21.21 -22.72
CA LEU A 7 35.21 -20.68 -22.00
C LEU A 7 35.72 -20.13 -20.66
N PHE A 8 35.81 -18.82 -20.52
CA PHE A 8 35.91 -18.15 -19.24
C PHE A 8 34.54 -18.24 -18.54
N ALA A 9 34.31 -19.34 -17.83
CA ALA A 9 33.28 -19.35 -16.82
C ALA A 9 33.77 -18.46 -15.66
N GLN A 10 33.25 -17.27 -15.55
CA GLN A 10 33.41 -16.47 -14.33
C GLN A 10 32.71 -17.23 -13.20
N ASN A 11 33.52 -17.85 -12.34
CA ASN A 11 33.09 -18.38 -11.05
C ASN A 11 32.65 -17.20 -10.17
N THR A 12 31.40 -16.77 -10.29
CA THR A 12 30.81 -15.83 -9.34
C THR A 12 30.59 -16.57 -8.04
N ASN A 13 31.37 -16.20 -7.04
CA ASN A 13 31.22 -16.68 -5.67
C ASN A 13 29.77 -16.33 -5.23
N PRO A 14 28.89 -17.30 -4.88
CA PRO A 14 27.45 -17.04 -4.62
C PRO A 14 27.18 -16.13 -3.41
N ASN A 15 28.23 -15.68 -2.73
CA ASN A 15 28.17 -14.74 -1.60
C ASN A 15 28.58 -13.30 -1.96
N GLN A 16 29.04 -13.01 -3.19
CA GLN A 16 29.45 -11.66 -3.56
C GLN A 16 28.25 -10.90 -4.13
N ARG A 17 27.80 -9.85 -3.43
CA ARG A 17 26.74 -8.96 -3.94
C ARG A 17 27.23 -8.25 -5.18
N LEU A 18 26.37 -8.15 -6.19
CA LEU A 18 26.64 -7.31 -7.37
C LEU A 18 26.88 -5.88 -6.92
N ASN A 19 27.85 -5.20 -7.52
CA ASN A 19 28.16 -3.82 -7.18
C ASN A 19 28.69 -3.06 -8.43
N PHE A 20 28.54 -1.74 -8.38
CA PHE A 20 29.12 -0.80 -9.34
C PHE A 20 29.33 0.55 -8.66
N ASN A 21 30.10 1.43 -9.32
CA ASN A 21 30.30 2.80 -8.89
C ASN A 21 29.38 3.74 -9.67
N ALA A 22 28.69 4.65 -8.97
CA ALA A 22 27.92 5.72 -9.59
C ALA A 22 28.87 6.73 -10.25
N THR A 23 28.51 7.22 -11.43
CA THR A 23 29.32 8.18 -12.19
C THR A 23 28.94 9.61 -11.82
N PHE A 24 29.88 10.38 -11.29
CA PHE A 24 29.68 11.82 -11.10
C PHE A 24 29.76 12.55 -12.45
N ILE A 25 28.81 13.45 -12.69
CA ILE A 25 28.76 14.33 -13.88
C ILE A 25 28.63 15.79 -13.43
N GLU A 26 29.31 16.69 -14.17
CA GLU A 26 29.32 18.12 -13.82
C GLU A 26 28.07 18.86 -14.29
N LYS A 27 27.48 18.40 -15.39
CA LYS A 27 26.31 19.02 -16.04
C LYS A 27 25.14 18.04 -16.00
N ASP A 28 23.96 18.58 -15.77
CA ASP A 28 22.72 17.82 -15.82
C ASP A 28 22.45 17.36 -17.28
N PRO A 29 21.99 16.10 -17.51
CA PRO A 29 21.53 15.65 -18.83
C PRO A 29 20.23 16.38 -19.23
N ILE A 30 19.91 16.33 -20.51
CA ILE A 30 18.60 16.77 -21.00
C ILE A 30 17.62 15.63 -20.76
N ILE A 31 16.58 15.86 -20.00
CA ILE A 31 15.57 14.83 -19.71
C ILE A 31 14.49 14.89 -20.80
N ASP A 32 14.71 14.15 -21.88
CA ASP A 32 13.78 14.05 -23.01
C ASP A 32 13.44 12.59 -23.41
N GLY A 33 14.11 11.61 -22.78
CA GLY A 33 13.97 10.19 -23.04
C GLY A 33 14.92 9.64 -24.10
N ASN A 34 15.67 10.49 -24.80
CA ASN A 34 16.53 10.12 -25.93
C ASN A 34 17.98 9.83 -25.51
N ILE A 35 18.19 8.68 -24.89
CA ILE A 35 19.49 8.25 -24.38
C ILE A 35 20.50 7.94 -25.53
N ILE A 36 19.99 7.45 -26.66
CA ILE A 36 20.83 6.91 -27.75
C ILE A 36 21.66 8.03 -28.39
N ASN A 37 21.09 9.21 -28.55
CA ASN A 37 21.71 10.33 -29.24
C ASN A 37 22.45 11.29 -28.30
N GLU A 38 22.38 11.08 -26.98
CA GLU A 38 23.07 11.94 -26.01
C GLU A 38 24.49 11.42 -25.68
N MET A 39 25.52 12.18 -26.07
CA MET A 39 26.93 11.79 -25.87
C MET A 39 27.33 11.64 -24.39
N LEU A 40 26.62 12.29 -23.48
CA LEU A 40 26.88 12.18 -22.03
C LEU A 40 26.75 10.74 -21.58
N TRP A 41 25.66 10.05 -21.97
CA TRP A 41 25.39 8.69 -21.55
C TRP A 41 26.40 7.67 -22.09
N ASN A 42 27.08 7.96 -23.21
CA ASN A 42 28.11 7.09 -23.74
C ASN A 42 29.36 6.99 -22.84
N LYS A 43 29.53 7.95 -21.92
CA LYS A 43 30.64 7.97 -20.94
C LYS A 43 30.32 7.26 -19.64
N VAL A 44 29.04 6.92 -19.43
CA VAL A 44 28.56 6.25 -18.20
C VAL A 44 28.54 4.74 -18.41
N PRO A 45 29.20 3.95 -17.53
CA PRO A 45 29.22 2.49 -17.64
C PRO A 45 27.83 1.88 -17.70
N VAL A 46 27.67 0.85 -18.54
CA VAL A 46 26.42 0.13 -18.73
C VAL A 46 26.31 -1.01 -17.71
N ILE A 47 25.18 -1.07 -17.04
CA ILE A 47 24.74 -2.19 -16.21
C ILE A 47 23.73 -2.98 -17.05
N SER A 48 23.91 -4.29 -17.13
CA SER A 48 23.07 -5.21 -17.90
C SER A 48 23.02 -6.57 -17.19
N ASN A 49 22.65 -7.63 -17.90
CA ASN A 49 22.61 -9.01 -17.37
C ASN A 49 21.58 -9.20 -16.27
N LEU A 50 20.34 -8.84 -16.57
CA LEU A 50 19.20 -9.18 -15.72
C LEU A 50 18.85 -10.66 -15.89
N GLU A 51 18.37 -11.30 -14.80
CA GLU A 51 17.93 -12.69 -14.78
C GLU A 51 16.44 -12.77 -14.49
N GLN A 52 15.76 -13.67 -15.21
CA GLN A 52 14.34 -13.89 -15.05
C GLN A 52 14.00 -14.53 -13.70
N ILE A 53 12.94 -14.00 -13.04
CA ILE A 53 12.23 -14.73 -12.00
C ILE A 53 10.98 -15.42 -12.57
N LYS A 54 10.42 -14.88 -13.66
CA LYS A 54 9.30 -15.41 -14.43
C LYS A 54 9.59 -15.25 -15.94
N PRO A 55 9.10 -16.15 -16.81
CA PRO A 55 8.61 -17.48 -16.47
C PRO A 55 9.75 -18.44 -16.11
N ASN A 56 10.98 -18.21 -16.61
CA ASN A 56 12.10 -19.14 -16.55
C ASN A 56 13.11 -18.71 -15.48
N TYR A 57 12.92 -19.17 -14.25
CA TYR A 57 13.77 -18.79 -13.11
C TYR A 57 15.26 -19.02 -13.37
N GLY A 58 16.08 -17.94 -13.23
CA GLY A 58 17.52 -17.96 -13.43
C GLY A 58 17.97 -17.93 -14.91
N ALA A 59 17.06 -17.87 -15.87
CA ALA A 59 17.41 -17.64 -17.26
C ALA A 59 17.77 -16.18 -17.50
N PRO A 60 18.60 -15.84 -18.51
CA PRO A 60 18.81 -14.46 -18.94
C PRO A 60 17.48 -13.80 -19.36
N VAL A 61 17.39 -12.49 -19.17
CA VAL A 61 16.27 -11.68 -19.69
C VAL A 61 16.15 -11.87 -21.21
N SER A 62 14.91 -12.01 -21.71
CA SER A 62 14.69 -12.32 -23.13
C SER A 62 14.98 -11.15 -24.08
N GLU A 63 14.85 -9.91 -23.60
CA GLU A 63 15.16 -8.69 -24.33
C GLU A 63 16.22 -7.90 -23.56
N LYS A 64 17.26 -7.43 -24.26
CA LYS A 64 18.38 -6.71 -23.65
C LYS A 64 17.90 -5.46 -22.91
N THR A 65 18.48 -5.21 -21.75
CA THR A 65 18.27 -3.97 -20.98
C THR A 65 19.63 -3.34 -20.68
N ALA A 66 19.80 -2.06 -20.98
CA ALA A 66 21.03 -1.31 -20.74
C ALA A 66 20.74 -0.14 -19.78
N ILE A 67 21.29 -0.20 -18.58
CA ILE A 67 21.04 0.76 -17.50
C ILE A 67 22.31 1.58 -17.28
N ARG A 68 22.18 2.88 -17.07
CA ARG A 68 23.28 3.79 -16.74
C ARG A 68 22.87 4.65 -15.56
N ILE A 69 23.82 4.91 -14.65
CA ILE A 69 23.57 5.73 -13.46
C ILE A 69 24.63 6.81 -13.35
N ALA A 70 24.15 8.04 -13.29
CA ALA A 70 24.96 9.21 -13.05
C ALA A 70 24.36 10.07 -11.94
N TYR A 71 25.17 10.96 -11.34
CA TYR A 71 24.67 11.92 -10.36
C TYR A 71 25.44 13.23 -10.42
N THR A 72 24.75 14.30 -10.04
CA THR A 72 25.34 15.63 -9.75
C THR A 72 25.26 15.91 -8.24
N ASN A 73 25.68 17.07 -7.81
CA ASN A 73 25.50 17.49 -6.42
C ASN A 73 24.02 17.66 -6.00
N LYS A 74 23.08 17.67 -6.97
CA LYS A 74 21.67 17.97 -6.72
C LYS A 74 20.72 16.84 -7.11
N THR A 75 21.09 15.99 -8.07
CA THR A 75 20.16 15.05 -8.71
C THR A 75 20.84 13.71 -8.98
N LEU A 76 20.13 12.62 -8.74
CA LEU A 76 20.46 11.28 -9.21
C LEU A 76 19.75 11.05 -10.56
N TYR A 77 20.45 10.53 -11.54
CA TYR A 77 19.94 10.21 -12.87
C TYR A 77 20.03 8.71 -13.11
N VAL A 78 18.96 8.14 -13.64
CA VAL A 78 18.92 6.77 -14.13
C VAL A 78 18.44 6.80 -15.56
N ALA A 79 19.27 6.30 -16.49
CA ALA A 79 18.92 6.16 -17.88
C ALA A 79 18.84 4.67 -18.24
N VAL A 80 17.77 4.25 -18.90
CA VAL A 80 17.56 2.86 -19.28
C VAL A 80 17.10 2.75 -20.73
N ILE A 81 17.73 1.86 -21.49
CA ILE A 81 17.25 1.41 -22.80
C ILE A 81 16.72 0.00 -22.64
N CYS A 82 15.44 -0.14 -22.89
CA CYS A 82 14.68 -1.37 -22.88
C CYS A 82 14.51 -1.85 -24.31
N TYR A 83 15.49 -2.60 -24.82
CA TYR A 83 15.42 -3.14 -26.17
C TYR A 83 14.21 -4.09 -26.31
N ASP A 84 13.65 -4.10 -27.49
CA ASP A 84 12.54 -4.98 -27.87
C ASP A 84 12.61 -5.26 -29.37
N GLN A 85 12.52 -6.54 -29.75
CA GLN A 85 12.55 -6.98 -31.15
C GLN A 85 11.24 -6.70 -31.90
N LEU A 86 10.13 -6.48 -31.15
CA LEU A 86 8.81 -6.19 -31.68
C LEU A 86 8.20 -5.01 -30.94
N PRO A 87 8.71 -3.78 -31.14
CA PRO A 87 8.30 -2.58 -30.37
C PRO A 87 6.81 -2.27 -30.49
N GLU A 88 6.17 -2.63 -31.58
CA GLU A 88 4.73 -2.47 -31.79
C GLU A 88 3.86 -3.33 -30.84
N THR A 89 4.48 -4.27 -30.14
CA THR A 89 3.79 -5.13 -29.16
C THR A 89 4.01 -4.69 -27.69
N ILE A 90 4.67 -3.56 -27.46
CA ILE A 90 4.83 -2.97 -26.14
C ILE A 90 3.44 -2.72 -25.53
N VAL A 91 3.26 -3.13 -24.27
CA VAL A 91 1.99 -3.03 -23.55
C VAL A 91 2.09 -1.92 -22.51
N VAL A 92 1.21 -0.94 -22.63
CA VAL A 92 0.92 0.05 -21.59
C VAL A 92 -0.54 -0.10 -21.22
N SER A 93 -0.83 -0.34 -19.96
CA SER A 93 -2.17 -0.62 -19.48
C SER A 93 -2.85 0.58 -18.85
N ASP A 94 -2.08 1.50 -18.29
CA ASP A 94 -2.57 2.69 -17.61
C ASP A 94 -1.47 3.76 -17.58
N SER A 95 -1.80 4.98 -17.99
CA SER A 95 -0.86 6.11 -17.99
C SER A 95 -0.98 7.00 -16.77
N ARG A 96 -1.91 6.70 -15.83
CA ARG A 96 -2.08 7.49 -14.62
C ARG A 96 -0.92 7.27 -13.66
N ARG A 97 -0.52 8.35 -12.98
CA ARG A 97 0.46 8.28 -11.90
C ARG A 97 0.07 7.20 -10.89
N ASP A 98 1.05 6.42 -10.44
CA ASP A 98 0.96 5.35 -9.44
C ASP A 98 0.02 4.17 -9.83
N ALA A 99 -0.29 4.01 -11.11
CA ALA A 99 -0.93 2.80 -11.59
C ALA A 99 0.00 1.56 -11.46
N ASP A 100 -0.56 0.37 -11.42
CA ASP A 100 0.21 -0.86 -11.25
C ASP A 100 1.08 -1.16 -12.47
N LEU A 101 2.40 -1.21 -12.27
CA LEU A 101 3.39 -1.49 -13.32
C LEU A 101 3.64 -2.98 -13.57
N ASN A 102 3.01 -3.88 -12.83
CA ASN A 102 3.23 -5.32 -13.00
C ASN A 102 2.65 -5.86 -14.31
N ASP A 103 1.65 -5.19 -14.85
CA ASP A 103 0.94 -5.58 -16.06
C ASP A 103 1.46 -4.87 -17.32
N ASP A 104 2.44 -3.97 -17.17
CA ASP A 104 3.00 -3.15 -18.22
C ASP A 104 4.39 -3.61 -18.68
N ASP A 105 4.79 -3.21 -19.89
CA ASP A 105 6.20 -3.12 -20.23
C ASP A 105 6.81 -1.98 -19.41
N SER A 106 7.52 -2.33 -18.35
CA SER A 106 7.94 -1.37 -17.33
C SER A 106 9.36 -1.61 -16.84
N PHE A 107 9.93 -0.54 -16.28
CA PHE A 107 11.21 -0.57 -15.59
C PHE A 107 11.08 0.06 -14.23
N LEU A 108 11.57 -0.63 -13.20
CA LEU A 108 11.55 -0.17 -11.82
C LEU A 108 12.95 -0.31 -11.20
N PHE A 109 13.23 0.52 -10.21
CA PHE A 109 14.41 0.36 -9.37
C PHE A 109 14.13 0.80 -7.94
N ILE A 110 14.80 0.14 -6.99
CA ILE A 110 14.72 0.45 -5.57
C ILE A 110 16.04 0.99 -5.06
N LEU A 111 15.99 1.98 -4.16
CA LEU A 111 17.12 2.62 -3.51
C LEU A 111 17.03 2.44 -2.00
N ASP A 112 17.97 1.72 -1.39
CA ASP A 112 18.20 1.71 0.06
C ASP A 112 19.26 2.78 0.37
N THR A 113 18.82 4.01 0.57
CA THR A 113 19.66 5.20 0.72
C THR A 113 20.38 5.30 2.07
N TYR A 114 19.94 4.53 3.05
CA TYR A 114 20.58 4.40 4.35
C TYR A 114 21.47 3.17 4.45
N ASN A 115 21.41 2.27 3.47
CA ASN A 115 22.07 0.98 3.46
C ASN A 115 21.73 0.14 4.71
N ASP A 116 20.47 0.24 5.14
CA ASP A 116 19.97 -0.40 6.36
C ASP A 116 19.35 -1.79 6.10
N GLN A 117 19.19 -2.16 4.83
CA GLN A 117 18.64 -3.44 4.39
C GLN A 117 17.19 -3.68 4.83
N GLN A 118 16.44 -2.63 5.14
CA GLN A 118 15.06 -2.70 5.60
C GLN A 118 14.13 -1.72 4.90
N ASN A 119 14.65 -0.51 4.60
CA ASN A 119 13.84 0.57 4.06
C ASN A 119 14.38 1.03 2.70
N GLY A 120 13.52 1.58 1.86
CA GLY A 120 13.92 2.04 0.54
C GLY A 120 12.89 2.92 -0.15
N PHE A 121 13.30 3.47 -1.28
CA PHE A 121 12.45 4.21 -2.21
C PHE A 121 12.38 3.46 -3.52
N LEU A 122 11.19 3.17 -3.99
CA LEU A 122 10.92 2.49 -5.25
C LEU A 122 10.47 3.54 -6.27
N PHE A 123 11.09 3.52 -7.44
CA PHE A 123 10.73 4.35 -8.58
C PHE A 123 10.51 3.46 -9.80
N GLY A 124 9.58 3.85 -10.66
CA GLY A 124 9.30 3.09 -11.86
C GLY A 124 8.59 3.91 -12.93
N THR A 125 8.60 3.38 -14.15
CA THR A 125 7.87 3.93 -15.29
C THR A 125 7.51 2.82 -16.29
N ASN A 126 6.55 3.09 -17.14
CA ASN A 126 6.25 2.33 -18.35
C ASN A 126 6.70 3.10 -19.61
N ALA A 127 6.44 2.56 -20.79
CA ALA A 127 6.87 3.18 -22.04
C ALA A 127 6.22 4.55 -22.35
N ASP A 128 5.11 4.91 -21.66
CA ASP A 128 4.43 6.21 -21.78
C ASP A 128 4.95 7.28 -20.81
N GLY A 129 5.93 6.96 -19.96
CA GLY A 129 6.49 7.91 -19.01
C GLY A 129 5.62 8.16 -17.79
N MET A 130 4.80 7.19 -17.38
CA MET A 130 4.05 7.25 -16.13
C MET A 130 5.01 7.29 -14.94
N GLU A 131 4.79 8.24 -14.02
CA GLU A 131 5.54 8.32 -12.78
C GLU A 131 4.95 7.34 -11.76
N TYR A 132 5.77 6.42 -11.24
CA TYR A 132 5.43 5.52 -10.14
C TYR A 132 6.46 5.64 -9.05
N ASP A 133 6.04 5.96 -7.84
CA ASP A 133 6.91 6.00 -6.69
C ASP A 133 6.24 5.40 -5.44
N ALA A 134 7.06 4.79 -4.58
CA ALA A 134 6.60 4.24 -3.32
C ALA A 134 7.71 4.29 -2.27
N GLN A 135 7.33 4.44 -1.02
CA GLN A 135 8.20 4.24 0.12
C GLN A 135 8.07 2.81 0.62
N ILE A 136 9.21 2.15 0.84
CA ILE A 136 9.26 0.77 1.32
C ILE A 136 9.82 0.78 2.74
N ASP A 137 9.06 0.17 3.65
CA ASP A 137 9.44 -0.06 5.04
C ASP A 137 9.51 -1.57 5.31
N ARG A 138 10.45 -2.01 6.13
CA ARG A 138 10.60 -3.41 6.54
C ARG A 138 10.60 -4.40 5.37
N GLU A 139 11.28 -4.06 4.26
CA GLU A 139 11.38 -4.88 3.05
C GLU A 139 10.01 -5.18 2.38
N GLY A 140 9.03 -4.32 2.54
CA GLY A 140 7.67 -4.54 2.04
C GLY A 140 6.88 -5.61 2.81
N GLU A 141 7.40 -6.08 3.95
CA GLU A 141 6.71 -7.08 4.76
C GLU A 141 5.49 -6.48 5.46
N GLY A 142 4.36 -7.14 5.36
CA GLY A 142 3.11 -6.74 5.97
C GLY A 142 2.21 -7.87 6.38
N ASN A 143 1.08 -7.52 6.98
CA ASN A 143 0.06 -8.50 7.34
C ASN A 143 -0.68 -8.97 6.09
N PHE A 144 -0.49 -10.24 5.71
CA PHE A 144 -1.23 -10.86 4.60
C PHE A 144 -2.73 -11.00 4.86
N SER A 145 -3.18 -10.77 6.08
CA SER A 145 -4.61 -10.77 6.43
C SER A 145 -5.32 -9.46 6.06
N ALA A 146 -4.58 -8.37 5.85
CA ALA A 146 -5.15 -7.13 5.34
C ALA A 146 -5.53 -7.32 3.86
N ASN A 147 -6.79 -7.06 3.53
CA ASN A 147 -7.30 -7.17 2.17
C ASN A 147 -6.46 -6.29 1.23
N ARG A 148 -5.78 -6.90 0.26
CA ARG A 148 -5.00 -6.21 -0.79
C ARG A 148 -5.83 -5.24 -1.64
N GLN A 149 -7.15 -5.24 -1.49
CA GLN A 149 -8.09 -4.43 -2.26
C GLN A 149 -8.37 -3.04 -1.66
N GLN A 150 -7.89 -2.78 -0.45
CA GLN A 150 -8.16 -1.51 0.24
C GLN A 150 -6.93 -0.64 0.15
N GLY A 151 -6.82 0.27 -0.77
CA GLY A 151 -5.70 1.22 -0.90
C GLY A 151 -5.16 1.74 0.45
N GLY A 152 -3.97 2.28 0.49
CA GLY A 152 -3.30 2.74 1.69
C GLY A 152 -2.01 1.97 2.00
N VAL A 153 -1.44 2.19 3.18
CA VAL A 153 -0.22 1.50 3.60
C VAL A 153 -0.56 0.09 4.05
N VAL A 154 -0.41 -0.86 3.15
CA VAL A 154 -0.58 -2.27 3.47
C VAL A 154 0.79 -2.93 3.43
N GLY A 155 1.26 -3.32 4.61
CA GLY A 155 2.40 -4.20 4.70
C GLY A 155 3.72 -3.66 4.21
N GLY A 156 4.15 -2.50 4.69
CA GLY A 156 5.49 -1.96 4.42
C GLY A 156 5.67 -1.40 3.02
N THR A 157 4.61 -1.15 2.26
CA THR A 157 4.65 -0.44 0.97
C THR A 157 3.66 0.71 1.00
N ASN A 158 4.14 1.93 0.86
CA ASN A 158 3.35 3.15 0.81
C ASN A 158 3.42 3.76 -0.59
N ILE A 159 2.42 3.47 -1.42
CA ILE A 159 2.27 4.01 -2.78
C ILE A 159 1.72 5.45 -2.81
N ASN A 160 1.27 5.96 -1.67
CA ASN A 160 0.77 7.33 -1.53
C ASN A 160 1.87 8.31 -1.08
N TRP A 161 3.13 7.85 -1.06
CA TRP A 161 4.28 8.72 -0.88
C TRP A 161 4.64 9.35 -2.22
N ASP A 162 4.48 10.65 -2.32
CA ASP A 162 4.71 11.42 -3.54
C ASP A 162 6.04 12.18 -3.48
N ALA A 163 7.02 11.74 -4.27
CA ALA A 163 8.25 12.48 -4.48
C ALA A 163 8.11 13.50 -5.62
N SER A 164 8.85 14.60 -5.55
CA SER A 164 8.99 15.52 -6.67
C SER A 164 10.17 15.07 -7.53
N TRP A 165 9.92 14.39 -8.61
CA TRP A 165 10.92 13.89 -9.58
C TRP A 165 10.35 13.93 -10.99
N GLU A 166 11.11 13.54 -11.98
CA GLU A 166 10.71 13.59 -13.39
C GLU A 166 11.20 12.35 -14.12
N VAL A 167 10.39 11.87 -15.07
CA VAL A 167 10.78 10.86 -16.06
C VAL A 167 10.29 11.28 -17.44
N LYS A 168 11.10 11.00 -18.45
CA LYS A 168 10.70 11.10 -19.85
C LYS A 168 11.07 9.80 -20.56
N THR A 169 10.25 9.45 -21.54
CA THR A 169 10.41 8.23 -22.32
C THR A 169 10.37 8.54 -23.81
N GLU A 170 11.08 7.74 -24.58
CA GLU A 170 11.01 7.73 -26.02
C GLU A 170 10.83 6.29 -26.51
N THR A 171 9.98 6.09 -27.50
CA THR A 171 9.78 4.80 -28.19
C THR A 171 10.30 4.86 -29.61
N GLY A 172 10.93 3.79 -30.08
CA GLY A 172 11.49 3.69 -31.43
C GLY A 172 11.64 2.25 -31.89
N ASP A 173 12.27 2.05 -33.04
CA ASP A 173 12.50 0.71 -33.63
C ASP A 173 13.38 -0.19 -32.74
N TYR A 174 14.08 0.37 -31.75
CA TYR A 174 14.93 -0.34 -30.80
C TYR A 174 14.16 -0.89 -29.58
N GLY A 175 12.93 -0.45 -29.38
CA GLY A 175 12.13 -0.64 -28.17
C GLY A 175 11.76 0.70 -27.53
N TRP A 176 12.08 0.91 -26.27
CA TRP A 176 11.85 2.18 -25.59
C TRP A 176 12.99 2.53 -24.63
N SER A 177 13.08 3.80 -24.27
CA SER A 177 14.06 4.31 -23.32
C SER A 177 13.41 5.23 -22.30
N ALA A 178 14.03 5.38 -21.14
CA ALA A 178 13.55 6.27 -20.08
C ALA A 178 14.72 6.95 -19.39
N GLU A 179 14.56 8.24 -19.11
CA GLU A 179 15.46 9.05 -18.30
C GLU A 179 14.74 9.54 -17.05
N PHE A 180 15.27 9.15 -15.89
CA PHE A 180 14.79 9.55 -14.59
C PHE A 180 15.70 10.63 -14.02
N ALA A 181 15.10 11.72 -13.53
CA ALA A 181 15.78 12.75 -12.76
C ALA A 181 15.18 12.81 -11.35
N ILE A 182 15.92 12.35 -10.35
CA ILE A 182 15.50 12.32 -8.96
C ILE A 182 16.29 13.36 -8.18
N PRO A 183 15.70 14.52 -7.88
CA PRO A 183 16.35 15.51 -7.03
C PRO A 183 16.67 14.91 -5.66
N LEU A 184 17.91 15.01 -5.18
CA LEU A 184 18.34 14.47 -3.90
C LEU A 184 17.54 15.03 -2.71
N ARG A 185 16.95 16.21 -2.85
CA ARG A 185 16.04 16.80 -1.87
C ARG A 185 14.67 16.09 -1.76
N SER A 186 14.33 15.24 -2.75
CA SER A 186 13.06 14.50 -2.77
C SER A 186 13.14 13.17 -2.02
N ILE A 187 14.35 12.69 -1.76
CA ILE A 187 14.62 11.45 -1.01
C ILE A 187 15.42 11.76 0.24
N ARG A 188 15.40 10.85 1.19
CA ARG A 188 16.17 10.96 2.44
C ARG A 188 17.37 10.03 2.40
N PHE A 189 18.51 10.50 2.90
CA PHE A 189 19.76 9.74 2.88
C PHE A 189 20.76 10.24 3.92
N ASN A 190 21.82 9.46 4.14
CA ASN A 190 22.98 9.88 4.90
C ASN A 190 23.96 10.63 4.02
N SER A 191 24.16 11.94 4.25
CA SER A 191 25.16 12.75 3.54
C SER A 191 26.60 12.36 3.90
N GLY A 192 27.56 12.74 3.06
CA GLY A 192 29.01 12.52 3.25
C GLY A 192 29.68 12.00 1.99
N THR A 193 30.97 11.69 2.13
CA THR A 193 31.81 11.15 1.05
C THR A 193 31.78 9.62 1.05
N ASP A 194 32.01 9.02 -0.12
CA ASP A 194 32.10 7.57 -0.34
C ASP A 194 30.93 6.78 0.25
N LYS A 195 29.72 7.27 0.01
CA LYS A 195 28.50 6.58 0.47
C LYS A 195 28.16 5.42 -0.46
N THR A 196 27.60 4.38 0.16
CA THR A 196 27.07 3.18 -0.52
C THR A 196 25.58 3.11 -0.31
N TRP A 197 24.82 2.97 -1.39
CA TRP A 197 23.37 2.66 -1.35
C TRP A 197 23.10 1.23 -1.79
N GLY A 198 22.05 0.61 -1.26
CA GLY A 198 21.50 -0.60 -1.84
C GLY A 198 20.69 -0.26 -3.09
N ILE A 199 20.76 -1.11 -4.12
CA ILE A 199 20.02 -0.89 -5.37
C ILE A 199 19.68 -2.22 -6.04
N ASN A 200 18.49 -2.29 -6.63
CA ASN A 200 18.14 -3.37 -7.57
C ASN A 200 17.27 -2.80 -8.69
N PHE A 201 17.26 -3.48 -9.81
CA PHE A 201 16.50 -3.12 -11.01
C PHE A 201 15.57 -4.27 -11.37
N GLN A 202 14.38 -3.91 -11.85
CA GLN A 202 13.35 -4.83 -12.36
C GLN A 202 12.96 -4.41 -13.77
N ARG A 203 12.89 -5.36 -14.67
CA ARG A 203 12.32 -5.22 -16.02
C ARG A 203 11.11 -6.14 -16.12
N ASN A 204 9.95 -5.59 -16.51
CA ASN A 204 8.79 -6.37 -16.90
C ASN A 204 8.64 -6.31 -18.43
N ILE A 205 8.44 -7.48 -19.06
CA ILE A 205 8.13 -7.63 -20.47
C ILE A 205 6.76 -8.31 -20.56
N SER A 206 5.73 -7.46 -20.64
CA SER A 206 4.34 -7.85 -20.43
C SER A 206 3.84 -8.88 -21.43
N LYS A 207 4.18 -8.74 -22.72
CA LYS A 207 3.82 -9.69 -23.79
C LYS A 207 4.27 -11.13 -23.52
N ARG A 208 5.32 -11.30 -22.71
CA ARG A 208 5.91 -12.61 -22.34
C ARG A 208 5.58 -13.02 -20.89
N SER A 209 4.82 -12.22 -20.16
CA SER A 209 4.60 -12.37 -18.71
C SER A 209 5.93 -12.54 -17.96
N GLU A 210 6.98 -11.87 -18.43
CA GLU A 210 8.34 -11.98 -17.93
C GLU A 210 8.64 -10.88 -16.93
N THR A 211 9.30 -11.27 -15.84
CA THR A 211 9.90 -10.35 -14.85
C THR A 211 11.34 -10.76 -14.61
N ALA A 212 12.27 -9.83 -14.75
CA ALA A 212 13.70 -10.04 -14.55
C ALA A 212 14.29 -9.00 -13.59
N TYR A 213 15.30 -9.42 -12.83
CA TYR A 213 16.03 -8.58 -11.88
C TYR A 213 17.53 -8.58 -12.17
N TRP A 214 18.19 -7.46 -11.82
CA TRP A 214 19.65 -7.38 -11.89
C TRP A 214 20.32 -8.16 -10.76
N ALA A 215 19.95 -7.90 -9.51
CA ALA A 215 20.31 -8.78 -8.40
C ALA A 215 19.21 -9.83 -8.25
N ASN A 216 19.52 -11.07 -8.61
CA ASN A 216 18.54 -12.17 -8.64
C ASN A 216 17.94 -12.44 -7.25
N LEU A 217 16.65 -12.72 -7.22
CA LEU A 217 15.87 -12.94 -6.01
C LEU A 217 15.39 -14.40 -5.93
N PRO A 218 15.39 -15.02 -4.75
CA PRO A 218 14.75 -16.32 -4.56
C PRO A 218 13.23 -16.24 -4.81
N LEU A 219 12.62 -17.34 -5.20
CA LEU A 219 11.16 -17.43 -5.35
C LEU A 219 10.43 -16.97 -4.07
N GLY A 220 9.37 -16.18 -4.25
CA GLY A 220 8.58 -15.61 -3.17
C GLY A 220 9.01 -14.21 -2.73
N PHE A 221 10.06 -13.65 -3.34
CA PHE A 221 10.48 -12.26 -3.13
C PHE A 221 10.30 -11.42 -4.39
N ASP A 222 10.19 -10.12 -4.19
CA ASP A 222 10.14 -9.10 -5.23
C ASP A 222 11.21 -8.01 -4.99
N ILE A 223 11.23 -6.97 -5.83
CA ILE A 223 12.21 -5.88 -5.78
C ILE A 223 12.28 -5.19 -4.40
N LYS A 224 11.22 -5.24 -3.59
CA LYS A 224 11.15 -4.63 -2.26
C LYS A 224 12.07 -5.31 -1.24
N ARG A 225 12.61 -6.48 -1.56
CA ARG A 225 13.56 -7.20 -0.70
C ARG A 225 14.95 -6.55 -0.73
N VAL A 226 15.09 -5.36 -0.15
CA VAL A 226 16.31 -4.54 -0.18
C VAL A 226 17.53 -5.21 0.47
N SER A 227 17.33 -6.16 1.40
CA SER A 227 18.44 -6.93 1.98
C SER A 227 19.15 -7.85 0.97
N LEU A 228 18.53 -8.12 -0.17
CA LEU A 228 19.11 -8.90 -1.26
C LEU A 228 19.56 -8.04 -2.43
N ALA A 229 19.40 -6.72 -2.36
CA ALA A 229 19.85 -5.78 -3.38
C ALA A 229 21.37 -5.79 -3.55
N GLY A 230 21.83 -5.40 -4.73
CA GLY A 230 23.23 -5.07 -5.02
C GLY A 230 23.64 -3.75 -4.37
N LYS A 231 24.83 -3.25 -4.70
CA LYS A 231 25.42 -2.04 -4.12
C LYS A 231 25.84 -1.03 -5.18
N MET A 232 25.48 0.21 -4.94
CA MET A 232 25.95 1.38 -5.67
C MET A 232 26.91 2.17 -4.76
N ASN A 233 28.18 2.27 -5.15
CA ASN A 233 29.25 2.84 -4.35
C ASN A 233 29.72 4.20 -4.92
N GLY A 234 30.59 4.89 -4.18
CA GLY A 234 31.29 6.09 -4.63
C GLY A 234 30.45 7.36 -4.66
N LEU A 235 29.36 7.40 -3.90
CA LEU A 235 28.47 8.56 -3.84
C LEU A 235 29.04 9.65 -2.91
N ASN A 236 29.23 10.86 -3.43
CA ASN A 236 29.61 12.04 -2.65
C ASN A 236 28.39 12.96 -2.54
N LEU A 237 27.72 12.91 -1.39
CA LEU A 237 26.40 13.49 -1.20
C LEU A 237 26.42 14.65 -0.22
N LYS A 238 25.94 15.80 -0.67
CA LYS A 238 25.75 16.99 0.16
C LYS A 238 24.32 17.05 0.69
N SER A 239 24.16 17.61 1.90
CA SER A 239 22.83 17.84 2.47
C SER A 239 22.07 18.92 1.70
N PRO A 240 20.97 18.61 1.02
CA PRO A 240 20.14 19.62 0.40
C PRO A 240 19.29 20.32 1.48
N LYS A 241 19.19 21.66 1.39
CA LYS A 241 18.17 22.39 2.12
C LYS A 241 16.87 22.36 1.33
N ASN A 242 15.76 22.11 2.00
CA ASN A 242 14.44 22.08 1.38
C ASN A 242 13.42 22.79 2.27
N LEU A 243 12.74 23.78 1.70
CA LEU A 243 11.58 24.43 2.33
C LEU A 243 10.50 24.57 1.26
N LYS A 244 9.40 23.86 1.46
CA LYS A 244 8.21 23.93 0.61
C LYS A 244 7.07 24.57 1.40
N VAL A 245 6.33 25.45 0.75
CA VAL A 245 5.09 26.03 1.27
C VAL A 245 4.00 25.73 0.25
N ILE A 246 2.90 25.12 0.69
CA ILE A 246 1.84 24.60 -0.16
C ILE A 246 0.51 25.18 0.30
N PRO A 247 0.21 26.46 0.01
CA PRO A 247 -1.11 27.01 0.26
C PRO A 247 -2.16 26.39 -0.65
N TYR A 248 -3.39 26.31 -0.16
CA TYR A 248 -4.52 25.93 -0.98
C TYR A 248 -5.77 26.77 -0.66
N VAL A 249 -6.64 26.84 -1.65
CA VAL A 249 -7.99 27.39 -1.53
C VAL A 249 -8.98 26.29 -1.92
N LEU A 250 -10.03 26.19 -1.15
CA LEU A 250 -11.12 25.26 -1.38
C LEU A 250 -12.44 26.02 -1.37
N THR A 251 -13.31 25.69 -2.31
CA THR A 251 -14.71 26.11 -2.27
C THR A 251 -15.61 24.90 -2.42
N GLN A 252 -16.67 24.85 -1.64
CA GLN A 252 -17.63 23.75 -1.67
C GLN A 252 -19.05 24.30 -1.67
N GLY A 253 -19.86 23.79 -2.58
CA GLY A 253 -21.31 23.96 -2.55
C GLY A 253 -21.96 22.62 -2.21
N VAL A 254 -22.87 22.61 -1.25
CA VAL A 254 -23.63 21.42 -0.83
C VAL A 254 -25.11 21.74 -0.96
N ASN A 255 -25.84 20.83 -1.62
CA ASN A 255 -27.28 20.79 -1.60
C ASN A 255 -27.72 19.51 -0.91
N ASP A 256 -28.16 19.65 0.35
CA ASP A 256 -28.57 18.53 1.20
C ASP A 256 -30.06 18.66 1.54
N LYS A 257 -30.90 17.90 0.87
CA LYS A 257 -32.34 17.90 1.07
C LYS A 257 -32.78 17.17 2.35
N THR A 258 -31.86 16.46 3.02
CA THR A 258 -32.13 15.80 4.30
C THR A 258 -31.99 16.78 5.48
N SER A 259 -31.35 17.93 5.26
CA SER A 259 -31.11 18.98 6.24
C SER A 259 -32.10 20.13 6.14
N LEU A 260 -32.43 20.78 7.25
CA LEU A 260 -33.28 21.98 7.30
C LEU A 260 -32.68 23.16 6.52
N ASN A 261 -31.35 23.20 6.35
CA ASN A 261 -30.63 24.17 5.53
C ASN A 261 -30.20 23.51 4.21
N ASN A 262 -31.11 23.40 3.25
CA ASN A 262 -30.93 22.65 2.02
C ASN A 262 -29.73 23.06 1.16
N ASN A 263 -29.28 24.31 1.19
CA ASN A 263 -28.13 24.80 0.43
C ASN A 263 -27.10 25.47 1.33
N ASN A 264 -25.91 24.97 1.32
CA ASN A 264 -24.78 25.55 2.03
C ASN A 264 -23.60 25.77 1.06
N SER A 265 -22.91 26.88 1.19
CA SER A 265 -21.66 27.13 0.49
C SER A 265 -20.56 27.52 1.48
N SER A 266 -19.41 26.96 1.33
CA SER A 266 -18.26 27.24 2.17
C SER A 266 -17.03 27.54 1.33
N ALA A 267 -16.15 28.38 1.87
CA ALA A 267 -14.82 28.61 1.33
C ALA A 267 -13.81 28.48 2.47
N ALA A 268 -12.72 27.82 2.19
CA ALA A 268 -11.67 27.59 3.17
C ALA A 268 -10.29 27.85 2.55
N ILE A 269 -9.39 28.35 3.40
CA ILE A 269 -7.98 28.52 3.08
C ILE A 269 -7.19 27.66 4.07
N GLY A 270 -6.24 26.94 3.57
CA GLY A 270 -5.33 26.14 4.37
C GLY A 270 -3.97 26.04 3.72
N GLY A 271 -3.09 25.26 4.32
CA GLY A 271 -1.78 25.05 3.73
C GLY A 271 -0.87 24.17 4.54
N ASP A 272 0.16 23.68 3.85
CA ASP A 272 1.20 22.83 4.43
C ASP A 272 2.57 23.49 4.29
N ILE A 273 3.43 23.26 5.26
CA ILE A 273 4.85 23.65 5.25
C ILE A 273 5.67 22.41 5.45
N LYS A 274 6.64 22.15 4.55
CA LYS A 274 7.60 21.07 4.68
C LYS A 274 9.01 21.64 4.76
N TYR A 275 9.71 21.34 5.84
CA TYR A 275 11.07 21.80 6.07
C TYR A 275 12.00 20.65 6.41
N SER A 276 13.08 20.50 5.65
CA SER A 276 14.13 19.51 5.96
C SER A 276 15.01 20.03 7.09
N LEU A 277 14.80 19.51 8.30
CA LEU A 277 15.63 19.80 9.48
C LEU A 277 17.07 19.29 9.28
N THR A 278 17.17 18.08 8.72
CA THR A 278 18.41 17.44 8.27
C THR A 278 18.13 16.69 6.97
N PRO A 279 19.12 16.12 6.26
CA PRO A 279 18.87 15.28 5.08
C PRO A 279 17.94 14.09 5.33
N GLY A 280 17.91 13.61 6.57
CA GLY A 280 17.10 12.47 7.00
C GLY A 280 15.84 12.80 7.79
N LEU A 281 15.63 14.07 8.20
CA LEU A 281 14.55 14.44 9.12
C LEU A 281 13.76 15.64 8.57
N THR A 282 12.44 15.50 8.47
CA THR A 282 11.53 16.52 7.94
C THR A 282 10.54 16.97 9.03
N LEU A 283 10.29 18.26 9.11
CA LEU A 283 9.16 18.87 9.80
C LEU A 283 8.07 19.18 8.77
N ASP A 284 6.88 18.67 9.02
CA ASP A 284 5.65 19.00 8.29
C ASP A 284 4.70 19.72 9.24
N VAL A 285 4.13 20.84 8.80
CA VAL A 285 3.11 21.59 9.54
C VAL A 285 1.92 21.75 8.63
N THR A 286 0.73 21.51 9.14
CA THR A 286 -0.52 21.65 8.41
C THR A 286 -1.50 22.53 9.17
N TYR A 287 -2.25 23.36 8.45
CA TYR A 287 -3.32 24.18 8.98
C TYR A 287 -4.57 24.03 8.13
N ASN A 288 -5.71 23.86 8.78
CA ASN A 288 -7.02 23.69 8.18
C ASN A 288 -7.01 22.58 7.11
N THR A 289 -6.57 21.39 7.53
CA THR A 289 -6.27 20.26 6.64
C THR A 289 -7.51 19.81 5.90
N ASP A 290 -7.47 19.86 4.55
CA ASP A 290 -8.57 19.46 3.69
C ASP A 290 -8.28 18.17 2.92
N PHE A 291 -9.31 17.37 2.74
CA PHE A 291 -9.27 16.06 2.10
C PHE A 291 -10.21 15.93 0.91
N ALA A 292 -10.70 17.04 0.37
CA ALA A 292 -11.67 17.06 -0.76
C ALA A 292 -11.16 16.33 -2.01
N GLN A 293 -9.84 16.26 -2.20
CA GLN A 293 -9.23 15.52 -3.31
C GLN A 293 -9.15 14.01 -3.09
N VAL A 294 -9.42 13.54 -1.87
CA VAL A 294 -9.30 12.12 -1.52
C VAL A 294 -10.46 11.34 -2.16
N GLU A 295 -10.14 10.18 -2.67
CA GLU A 295 -11.14 9.27 -3.23
C GLU A 295 -12.06 8.76 -2.11
N VAL A 296 -13.38 8.74 -2.38
CA VAL A 296 -14.35 8.19 -1.44
C VAL A 296 -14.11 6.68 -1.19
N ASP A 297 -14.54 6.21 -0.04
CA ASP A 297 -14.45 4.79 0.29
C ASP A 297 -15.41 3.94 -0.55
N GLU A 298 -14.96 2.75 -0.88
CA GLU A 298 -15.84 1.75 -1.48
C GLU A 298 -16.85 1.27 -0.43
N GLN A 299 -18.12 1.16 -0.85
CA GLN A 299 -19.17 0.66 0.02
C GLN A 299 -18.91 -0.78 0.43
N GLN A 300 -19.22 -1.11 1.69
CA GLN A 300 -19.09 -2.45 2.25
C GLN A 300 -20.40 -2.85 2.95
N VAL A 301 -20.68 -4.15 2.99
CA VAL A 301 -21.72 -4.72 3.84
C VAL A 301 -21.07 -5.60 4.89
N ASN A 302 -21.40 -5.37 6.16
CA ASN A 302 -20.97 -6.25 7.22
C ASN A 302 -21.87 -7.49 7.25
N LEU A 303 -21.31 -8.63 6.92
CA LEU A 303 -21.97 -9.93 6.97
C LEU A 303 -21.51 -10.76 8.18
N ASP A 304 -20.87 -10.11 9.15
CA ASP A 304 -20.35 -10.70 10.38
C ASP A 304 -20.59 -9.70 11.55
N ARG A 305 -20.08 -10.01 12.73
CA ARG A 305 -20.16 -9.20 13.97
C ARG A 305 -18.91 -8.37 14.27
N PHE A 306 -17.90 -8.41 13.40
CA PHE A 306 -16.61 -7.75 13.64
C PHE A 306 -16.49 -6.43 12.89
N ASN A 307 -15.56 -5.59 13.33
CA ASN A 307 -15.36 -4.27 12.74
C ASN A 307 -14.92 -4.34 11.27
N LEU A 308 -15.44 -3.41 10.47
CA LEU A 308 -14.96 -3.20 9.11
C LEU A 308 -13.72 -2.30 9.12
N PHE A 309 -12.74 -2.60 8.29
CA PHE A 309 -11.54 -1.79 8.12
C PHE A 309 -11.64 -0.91 6.88
N PHE A 310 -11.40 0.40 7.07
CA PHE A 310 -11.28 1.39 5.99
C PHE A 310 -9.88 2.02 6.08
N PRO A 311 -9.05 1.94 5.03
CA PRO A 311 -7.68 2.43 5.08
C PRO A 311 -7.62 3.96 5.19
N GLU A 312 -6.48 4.48 5.69
CA GLU A 312 -6.16 5.91 5.61
C GLU A 312 -5.93 6.28 4.14
N LYS A 313 -6.49 7.42 3.71
CA LYS A 313 -6.37 7.95 2.33
C LYS A 313 -5.88 9.40 2.30
N ARG A 314 -5.78 10.05 3.45
CA ARG A 314 -5.43 11.48 3.56
C ARG A 314 -3.93 11.69 3.39
N PRO A 315 -3.47 12.48 2.40
CA PRO A 315 -2.05 12.60 2.02
C PRO A 315 -1.13 12.99 3.18
N PHE A 316 -1.56 13.93 4.05
CA PHE A 316 -0.76 14.33 5.20
C PHE A 316 -0.39 13.15 6.10
N PHE A 317 -1.33 12.22 6.35
CA PHE A 317 -1.08 11.06 7.22
C PHE A 317 -0.38 9.92 6.51
N LEU A 318 -0.53 9.80 5.19
CA LEU A 318 0.08 8.73 4.40
C LEU A 318 1.58 8.92 4.20
N GLU A 319 2.05 10.16 4.10
CA GLU A 319 3.47 10.41 3.97
C GLU A 319 4.22 9.94 5.23
N ASN A 320 5.17 9.03 5.07
CA ASN A 320 5.94 8.38 6.14
C ASN A 320 5.09 7.61 7.18
N ALA A 321 3.89 7.16 6.81
CA ALA A 321 2.99 6.41 7.68
C ALA A 321 3.66 5.17 8.30
N GLY A 322 4.54 4.49 7.56
CA GLY A 322 5.29 3.34 8.04
C GLY A 322 6.12 3.60 9.28
N GLN A 323 6.59 4.84 9.48
CA GLN A 323 7.36 5.21 10.68
C GLN A 323 6.50 5.28 11.94
N PHE A 324 5.18 5.46 11.81
CA PHE A 324 4.23 5.47 12.93
C PHE A 324 3.53 4.12 13.13
N SER A 325 3.68 3.19 12.17
CA SER A 325 3.01 1.89 12.20
C SER A 325 3.58 1.00 13.30
N VAL A 326 2.74 0.62 14.25
CA VAL A 326 3.06 -0.31 15.34
C VAL A 326 1.87 -1.23 15.57
N GLY A 327 2.14 -2.51 15.80
CA GLY A 327 1.12 -3.52 16.01
C GLY A 327 1.03 -4.50 14.84
N SER A 328 -0.17 -4.94 14.52
CA SER A 328 -0.49 -5.88 13.43
C SER A 328 -1.51 -5.24 12.51
N ALA A 329 -1.05 -4.72 11.38
CA ALA A 329 -1.86 -3.90 10.48
C ALA A 329 -3.21 -4.54 10.10
N GLY A 330 -4.30 -3.80 10.31
CA GLY A 330 -5.67 -4.25 10.06
C GLY A 330 -6.20 -5.32 11.03
N GLU A 331 -5.47 -5.64 12.10
CA GLU A 331 -5.90 -6.56 13.16
C GLU A 331 -5.82 -5.92 14.54
N VAL A 332 -4.63 -5.42 14.90
CA VAL A 332 -4.34 -4.70 16.14
C VAL A 332 -3.40 -3.55 15.80
N ASP A 333 -3.93 -2.45 15.34
CA ASP A 333 -3.16 -1.23 15.10
C ASP A 333 -3.14 -0.38 16.35
N LEU A 334 -1.95 -0.11 16.89
CA LEU A 334 -1.81 0.70 18.10
C LEU A 334 -1.91 2.20 17.83
N PHE A 335 -1.67 2.60 16.59
CA PHE A 335 -1.92 3.92 16.05
C PHE A 335 -2.51 3.80 14.65
N PHE A 336 -3.64 4.43 14.44
CA PHE A 336 -4.35 4.47 13.17
C PHE A 336 -4.85 5.89 12.92
N SER A 337 -4.14 6.64 12.08
CA SER A 337 -4.38 8.07 11.84
C SER A 337 -5.80 8.40 11.39
N ARG A 338 -6.49 7.46 10.73
CA ARG A 338 -7.88 7.65 10.30
C ARG A 338 -8.84 7.96 11.46
N ARG A 339 -8.53 7.55 12.68
CA ARG A 339 -9.30 7.91 13.88
C ARG A 339 -9.27 9.40 14.22
N ILE A 340 -8.24 10.14 13.79
CA ILE A 340 -8.15 11.58 13.97
C ILE A 340 -9.14 12.26 13.03
N GLY A 341 -10.06 13.06 13.57
CA GLY A 341 -11.10 13.73 12.81
C GLY A 341 -12.35 12.87 12.56
N ILE A 342 -12.54 11.79 13.32
CA ILE A 342 -13.78 10.99 13.36
C ILE A 342 -14.25 10.93 14.80
N GLY A 343 -15.49 11.35 15.04
CA GLY A 343 -16.15 11.30 16.34
C GLY A 343 -16.51 9.88 16.78
N SER A 344 -16.88 9.73 18.04
CA SER A 344 -17.33 8.43 18.61
C SER A 344 -18.61 7.91 17.94
N ASP A 345 -19.43 8.80 17.41
CA ASP A 345 -20.65 8.51 16.64
C ASP A 345 -20.42 8.30 15.14
N GLY A 346 -19.13 8.41 14.69
CA GLY A 346 -18.76 8.31 13.28
C GLY A 346 -18.85 9.63 12.49
N SER A 347 -19.24 10.73 13.13
CA SER A 347 -19.31 12.05 12.52
C SER A 347 -17.91 12.58 12.13
N LEU A 348 -17.84 13.43 11.10
CA LEU A 348 -16.60 14.08 10.70
C LEU A 348 -16.33 15.28 11.59
N VAL A 349 -15.18 15.25 12.26
CA VAL A 349 -14.71 16.31 13.17
C VAL A 349 -13.65 17.15 12.47
N PRO A 350 -13.79 18.48 12.39
CA PRO A 350 -12.82 19.35 11.73
C PRO A 350 -11.42 19.22 12.36
N ILE A 351 -10.39 19.08 11.52
CA ILE A 351 -9.00 19.09 11.95
C ILE A 351 -8.48 20.54 11.81
N ILE A 352 -8.23 21.19 12.93
CA ILE A 352 -7.72 22.57 12.98
C ILE A 352 -6.32 22.62 12.34
N GLY A 353 -5.47 21.63 12.67
CA GLY A 353 -4.12 21.53 12.14
C GLY A 353 -3.20 20.75 13.06
N GLY A 354 -1.93 20.79 12.76
CA GLY A 354 -0.92 20.11 13.57
C GLY A 354 0.46 20.10 12.94
N SER A 355 1.33 19.31 13.54
CA SER A 355 2.71 19.16 13.06
C SER A 355 3.20 17.73 13.19
N ARG A 356 4.13 17.39 12.31
CA ARG A 356 4.81 16.09 12.31
C ARG A 356 6.30 16.29 12.08
N VAL A 357 7.12 15.64 12.90
CA VAL A 357 8.55 15.45 12.64
C VAL A 357 8.75 13.97 12.33
N SER A 358 9.28 13.65 11.18
CA SER A 358 9.47 12.26 10.78
C SER A 358 10.74 12.08 9.97
N GLY A 359 11.38 10.93 10.14
CA GLY A 359 12.59 10.63 9.40
C GLY A 359 13.56 9.74 10.15
N LYS A 360 14.84 9.82 9.77
CA LYS A 360 15.90 8.96 10.29
C LYS A 360 17.12 9.77 10.70
N VAL A 361 17.65 9.47 11.88
CA VAL A 361 18.89 10.03 12.41
C VAL A 361 19.87 8.88 12.63
N GLY A 362 20.87 8.77 11.76
CA GLY A 362 21.73 7.59 11.72
C GLY A 362 20.94 6.32 11.37
N GLN A 363 20.85 5.39 12.31
CA GLN A 363 20.06 4.15 12.18
C GLN A 363 18.75 4.20 12.98
N THR A 364 18.39 5.35 13.54
CA THR A 364 17.20 5.50 14.38
C THR A 364 16.11 6.26 13.61
N ASN A 365 14.96 5.62 13.41
CA ASN A 365 13.75 6.24 12.90
C ASN A 365 13.06 7.00 14.03
N VAL A 366 12.62 8.22 13.75
CA VAL A 366 11.93 9.10 14.71
C VAL A 366 10.63 9.60 14.07
N GLY A 367 9.53 9.45 14.78
CA GLY A 367 8.22 9.96 14.40
C GLY A 367 7.59 10.70 15.58
N LEU A 368 7.32 11.97 15.42
CA LEU A 368 6.56 12.78 16.37
C LEU A 368 5.38 13.40 15.63
N LEU A 369 4.19 13.31 16.18
CA LEU A 369 2.96 13.87 15.60
C LEU A 369 2.19 14.58 16.71
N SER A 370 1.64 15.75 16.42
CA SER A 370 0.66 16.42 17.26
C SER A 370 -0.41 17.04 16.36
N MET A 371 -1.68 16.67 16.59
CA MET A 371 -2.84 17.13 15.82
C MET A 371 -3.92 17.66 16.75
N PHE A 372 -4.69 18.63 16.27
CA PHE A 372 -5.79 19.23 17.00
C PHE A 372 -7.08 19.14 16.18
N THR A 373 -8.14 18.68 16.82
CA THR A 373 -9.50 18.68 16.25
C THR A 373 -10.38 19.67 17.00
N ASP A 374 -11.38 20.17 16.30
CA ASP A 374 -12.39 21.05 16.89
C ASP A 374 -13.46 20.25 17.63
N GLU A 375 -14.41 20.92 18.22
CA GLU A 375 -15.65 20.37 18.77
C GLU A 375 -16.75 20.37 17.70
N ILE A 376 -17.80 19.59 17.93
CA ILE A 376 -19.06 19.71 17.17
C ILE A 376 -20.10 20.27 18.14
N GLU A 377 -20.60 21.48 17.84
CA GLU A 377 -21.60 22.15 18.66
C GLU A 377 -22.87 21.26 18.88
N ASN A 378 -23.38 21.31 20.08
CA ASN A 378 -24.57 20.53 20.51
C ASN A 378 -24.39 18.98 20.47
N THR A 379 -23.17 18.50 20.54
CA THR A 379 -22.83 17.06 20.68
C THR A 379 -21.85 16.85 21.83
N ASP A 380 -21.58 15.58 22.17
CA ASP A 380 -20.56 15.21 23.17
C ASP A 380 -19.13 15.21 22.59
N ILE A 381 -18.96 15.68 21.35
CA ILE A 381 -17.66 15.70 20.68
C ILE A 381 -16.93 17.00 21.05
N VAL A 382 -15.90 16.86 21.87
CA VAL A 382 -15.07 17.97 22.39
C VAL A 382 -13.80 18.17 21.56
N LYS A 383 -13.15 19.31 21.73
CA LYS A 383 -11.82 19.57 21.18
C LYS A 383 -10.82 18.57 21.73
N ASN A 384 -10.03 17.97 20.86
CA ASN A 384 -9.03 16.98 21.22
C ASN A 384 -7.63 17.35 20.73
N ASN A 385 -6.63 16.95 21.52
CA ASN A 385 -5.25 16.83 21.10
C ASN A 385 -4.87 15.36 20.94
N TYR A 386 -4.29 15.03 19.81
CA TYR A 386 -3.72 13.73 19.49
C TYR A 386 -2.21 13.87 19.40
N SER A 387 -1.47 13.07 20.15
CA SER A 387 0.00 13.12 20.17
C SER A 387 0.58 11.72 20.02
N VAL A 388 1.56 11.56 19.14
CA VAL A 388 2.29 10.29 18.94
C VAL A 388 3.77 10.54 19.00
N ALA A 389 4.48 9.73 19.76
CA ALA A 389 5.94 9.69 19.81
C ALA A 389 6.42 8.27 19.50
N ARG A 390 7.19 8.11 18.46
CA ARG A 390 7.74 6.84 17.98
C ARG A 390 9.24 6.93 17.81
N VAL A 391 9.96 5.94 18.35
CA VAL A 391 11.39 5.74 18.11
C VAL A 391 11.62 4.29 17.75
N ASN A 392 12.38 4.01 16.69
CA ASN A 392 12.76 2.67 16.28
C ASN A 392 14.19 2.65 15.80
N HIS A 393 15.04 1.82 16.40
CA HIS A 393 16.43 1.65 16.03
C HIS A 393 16.62 0.40 15.16
N ASP A 394 17.20 0.58 13.97
CA ASP A 394 17.47 -0.49 13.01
C ASP A 394 18.92 -0.96 13.14
N PHE A 395 19.11 -2.28 13.24
CA PHE A 395 20.43 -2.93 13.23
C PHE A 395 20.71 -3.44 11.81
N ALA A 396 21.36 -2.63 11.00
CA ALA A 396 21.54 -2.86 9.55
C ALA A 396 22.14 -4.21 9.18
N THR A 397 23.09 -4.73 9.99
CA THR A 397 23.78 -5.99 9.69
C THR A 397 22.94 -7.23 9.95
N SER A 398 21.97 -7.17 10.85
CA SER A 398 21.15 -8.30 11.29
C SER A 398 19.69 -8.24 10.80
N ARG A 399 19.27 -7.17 10.08
CA ARG A 399 17.87 -6.96 9.71
C ARG A 399 16.93 -6.92 10.94
N SER A 400 17.48 -6.54 12.08
CA SER A 400 16.76 -6.48 13.35
C SER A 400 16.39 -5.03 13.67
N SER A 401 15.37 -4.85 14.49
CA SER A 401 15.01 -3.53 15.02
C SER A 401 14.39 -3.65 16.40
N ILE A 402 14.47 -2.58 17.17
CA ILE A 402 13.75 -2.41 18.43
C ILE A 402 13.18 -1.00 18.50
N GLY A 403 11.96 -0.88 18.98
CA GLY A 403 11.32 0.43 19.07
C GLY A 403 10.33 0.54 20.22
N GLY A 404 9.88 1.78 20.43
CA GLY A 404 8.84 2.12 21.39
C GLY A 404 7.91 3.18 20.83
N VAL A 405 6.66 3.14 21.23
CA VAL A 405 5.63 4.11 20.86
C VAL A 405 4.85 4.56 22.08
N PHE A 406 4.52 5.83 22.05
CA PHE A 406 3.53 6.46 22.93
C PHE A 406 2.48 7.14 22.06
N VAL A 407 1.21 6.84 22.29
CA VAL A 407 0.05 7.45 21.64
C VAL A 407 -0.83 8.05 22.72
N ASN A 408 -1.31 9.28 22.52
CA ASN A 408 -2.18 9.98 23.46
C ASN A 408 -3.31 10.68 22.70
N ARG A 409 -4.53 10.54 23.18
CA ARG A 409 -5.66 11.42 22.93
C ARG A 409 -6.06 12.08 24.25
N SER A 410 -6.30 13.36 24.25
CA SER A 410 -6.81 14.07 25.42
C SER A 410 -7.81 15.16 25.02
N GLY A 411 -8.93 15.21 25.71
CA GLY A 411 -9.88 16.32 25.65
C GLY A 411 -9.22 17.60 26.16
N ILE A 412 -9.34 18.70 25.39
CA ILE A 412 -8.77 19.99 25.78
C ILE A 412 -9.62 20.57 26.91
N ASN A 413 -8.98 20.93 28.03
CA ASN A 413 -9.60 21.39 29.28
C ASN A 413 -10.46 20.32 30.00
N LEU A 414 -10.28 19.04 29.68
CA LEU A 414 -10.94 17.92 30.32
C LEU A 414 -9.90 16.92 30.86
N PRO A 415 -9.38 17.10 32.09
CA PRO A 415 -8.26 16.29 32.61
C PRO A 415 -8.55 14.80 32.72
N GLU A 416 -9.82 14.43 32.94
CA GLU A 416 -10.26 13.03 33.06
C GLU A 416 -10.66 12.41 31.71
N ASP A 417 -10.61 13.16 30.60
CA ASP A 417 -10.88 12.65 29.26
C ASP A 417 -9.57 12.42 28.50
N TYR A 418 -9.01 11.23 28.66
CA TYR A 418 -7.80 10.83 27.97
C TYR A 418 -7.77 9.34 27.65
N ASN A 419 -7.01 9.00 26.61
CA ASN A 419 -6.61 7.62 26.28
C ASN A 419 -5.14 7.61 25.93
N ARG A 420 -4.37 6.70 26.49
CA ARG A 420 -2.93 6.57 26.29
C ARG A 420 -2.57 5.13 25.96
N VAL A 421 -1.71 4.94 24.95
CA VAL A 421 -1.17 3.63 24.59
C VAL A 421 0.34 3.69 24.64
N TYR A 422 0.94 2.72 25.30
CA TYR A 422 2.38 2.52 25.40
C TYR A 422 2.71 1.16 24.78
N ALA A 423 3.76 1.09 23.95
CA ALA A 423 4.22 -0.19 23.45
C ALA A 423 5.73 -0.23 23.22
N VAL A 424 6.25 -1.44 23.29
CA VAL A 424 7.57 -1.81 22.79
C VAL A 424 7.38 -2.85 21.71
N ASP A 425 8.08 -2.72 20.60
CA ASP A 425 8.06 -3.67 19.51
C ASP A 425 9.46 -4.00 19.02
N GLY A 426 9.59 -5.10 18.32
CA GLY A 426 10.88 -5.51 17.79
C GLY A 426 10.79 -6.54 16.69
N LYS A 427 11.87 -6.60 15.94
CA LYS A 427 12.13 -7.61 14.91
C LYS A 427 13.56 -8.15 15.08
N LEU A 428 13.71 -9.45 15.14
CA LEU A 428 14.99 -10.14 15.15
C LEU A 428 15.15 -10.92 13.84
N GLY A 429 16.04 -10.47 12.97
CA GLY A 429 16.40 -11.15 11.74
C GLY A 429 17.34 -12.31 12.02
N LEU A 430 16.99 -13.52 11.58
CA LEU A 430 17.78 -14.72 11.70
C LEU A 430 18.36 -15.10 10.33
N GLY A 431 19.45 -14.44 9.97
CA GLY A 431 20.05 -14.51 8.63
C GLY A 431 19.13 -13.94 7.56
N LYS A 432 19.16 -14.51 6.34
CA LYS A 432 18.35 -14.04 5.20
C LYS A 432 16.96 -14.69 5.10
N LYS A 433 16.70 -15.75 5.89
CA LYS A 433 15.56 -16.66 5.70
C LYS A 433 14.48 -16.53 6.75
N ALA A 434 14.82 -16.23 7.99
CA ALA A 434 13.89 -16.26 9.10
C ALA A 434 13.90 -14.95 9.89
N GLN A 435 12.82 -14.71 10.61
CA GLN A 435 12.70 -13.62 11.56
C GLN A 435 11.71 -13.96 12.68
N LEU A 436 11.93 -13.34 13.81
CA LEU A 436 10.96 -13.24 14.90
C LEU A 436 10.56 -11.78 15.04
N SER A 437 9.28 -11.50 15.23
CA SER A 437 8.78 -10.15 15.45
C SER A 437 7.64 -10.15 16.44
N GLY A 438 7.40 -9.00 17.07
CA GLY A 438 6.29 -8.87 17.99
C GLY A 438 6.23 -7.49 18.63
N PHE A 439 5.20 -7.32 19.43
CA PHE A 439 5.01 -6.15 20.29
C PHE A 439 4.36 -6.55 21.60
N VAL A 440 4.55 -5.72 22.62
CA VAL A 440 3.82 -5.73 23.89
C VAL A 440 3.33 -4.31 24.13
N SER A 441 2.05 -4.18 24.49
CA SER A 441 1.41 -2.88 24.69
C SER A 441 0.48 -2.87 25.90
N LYS A 442 0.24 -1.66 26.39
CA LYS A 442 -0.73 -1.34 27.44
C LYS A 442 -1.50 -0.08 27.06
N SER A 443 -2.81 -0.09 27.27
CA SER A 443 -3.65 1.11 27.19
C SER A 443 -3.98 1.64 28.60
N THR A 444 -4.27 2.93 28.69
CA THR A 444 -4.76 3.56 29.94
C THR A 444 -5.92 4.48 29.59
N THR A 445 -7.11 4.10 30.05
CA THR A 445 -8.35 4.86 29.87
C THR A 445 -8.99 5.05 31.24
N PRO A 446 -9.51 6.21 31.58
CA PRO A 446 -10.22 6.40 32.85
C PRO A 446 -11.31 5.37 33.06
N GLY A 447 -11.38 4.80 34.27
CA GLY A 447 -12.36 3.76 34.62
C GLY A 447 -11.98 2.32 34.24
N ILE A 448 -10.96 2.09 33.42
CA ILE A 448 -10.47 0.74 33.07
C ILE A 448 -9.25 0.42 33.95
N THR A 449 -9.33 -0.67 34.74
CA THR A 449 -8.30 -1.02 35.72
C THR A 449 -7.62 -2.36 35.49
N SER A 450 -8.12 -3.19 34.56
CA SER A 450 -7.58 -4.53 34.28
C SER A 450 -7.79 -4.93 32.83
N GLY A 451 -7.03 -5.95 32.38
CA GLY A 451 -7.14 -6.47 31.01
C GLY A 451 -6.69 -5.48 29.93
N ASP A 452 -5.92 -4.47 30.28
CA ASP A 452 -5.54 -3.30 29.47
C ASP A 452 -4.30 -3.53 28.60
N HIS A 453 -3.98 -4.80 28.28
CA HIS A 453 -2.80 -5.20 27.53
C HIS A 453 -3.16 -5.79 26.16
N ALA A 454 -2.21 -5.66 25.21
CA ALA A 454 -2.21 -6.46 23.99
C ALA A 454 -0.78 -6.81 23.60
N PHE A 455 -0.57 -8.02 23.07
CA PHE A 455 0.72 -8.44 22.55
C PHE A 455 0.61 -9.43 21.39
N LYS A 456 1.66 -9.50 20.57
CA LYS A 456 1.79 -10.49 19.49
C LYS A 456 3.24 -10.95 19.41
N PHE A 457 3.42 -12.25 19.14
CA PHE A 457 4.68 -12.85 18.74
C PHE A 457 4.48 -13.63 17.45
N LEU A 458 5.36 -13.44 16.47
CA LEU A 458 5.28 -14.03 15.15
C LEU A 458 6.65 -14.50 14.68
N GLY A 459 6.77 -15.79 14.39
CA GLY A 459 7.90 -16.39 13.69
C GLY A 459 7.59 -16.54 12.21
N VAL A 460 8.52 -16.16 11.33
CA VAL A 460 8.40 -16.28 9.87
C VAL A 460 9.65 -16.90 9.30
N TYR A 461 9.48 -17.91 8.45
CA TYR A 461 10.53 -18.41 7.57
C TYR A 461 10.09 -18.21 6.12
N ASN A 462 10.88 -17.51 5.33
CA ASN A 462 10.56 -17.16 3.94
C ASN A 462 11.79 -17.34 3.05
N TRP A 463 11.86 -18.43 2.28
CA TRP A 463 12.98 -18.73 1.41
C TRP A 463 12.65 -19.78 0.34
N ASN A 464 13.09 -19.55 -0.89
CA ASN A 464 12.92 -20.48 -2.03
C ASN A 464 11.49 -21.00 -2.20
N GLY A 465 10.53 -20.09 -2.14
CA GLY A 465 9.11 -20.39 -2.28
C GLY A 465 8.44 -20.99 -1.05
N TRP A 466 9.16 -21.25 0.05
CA TRP A 466 8.57 -21.56 1.35
C TRP A 466 8.18 -20.26 2.06
N ASN A 467 6.97 -20.23 2.63
CA ASN A 467 6.53 -19.24 3.60
C ASN A 467 5.87 -19.99 4.76
N LEU A 468 6.59 -20.06 5.87
CA LEU A 468 6.12 -20.70 7.10
C LEU A 468 5.92 -19.61 8.14
N ARG A 469 4.78 -19.62 8.81
CA ARG A 469 4.46 -18.68 9.88
C ARG A 469 3.88 -19.41 11.06
N GLY A 470 4.18 -18.93 12.27
CA GLY A 470 3.54 -19.37 13.48
C GLY A 470 3.53 -18.20 14.45
N GLY A 471 2.38 -17.95 15.06
CA GLY A 471 2.21 -16.79 15.94
C GLY A 471 1.14 -16.95 16.98
N TYR A 472 1.18 -16.03 17.94
CA TYR A 472 0.19 -15.89 18.99
C TYR A 472 -0.09 -14.41 19.21
N THR A 473 -1.39 -14.05 19.29
CA THR A 473 -1.86 -12.69 19.60
C THR A 473 -2.81 -12.75 20.76
N GLU A 474 -2.69 -11.81 21.68
CA GLU A 474 -3.63 -11.64 22.78
C GLU A 474 -4.02 -10.16 22.90
N VAL A 475 -5.33 -9.92 23.07
CA VAL A 475 -5.91 -8.60 23.31
C VAL A 475 -6.80 -8.72 24.53
N GLY A 476 -6.42 -8.08 25.62
CA GLY A 476 -7.14 -8.11 26.89
C GLY A 476 -8.50 -7.45 26.82
N GLU A 477 -9.39 -7.80 27.75
CA GLU A 477 -10.79 -7.33 27.80
C GLU A 477 -10.91 -5.81 27.97
N GLY A 478 -9.95 -5.18 28.66
CA GLY A 478 -9.91 -3.74 28.88
C GLY A 478 -8.95 -3.00 27.96
N PHE A 479 -8.36 -3.66 26.94
CA PHE A 479 -7.45 -2.98 26.03
C PHE A 479 -8.21 -2.10 25.03
N ASN A 480 -8.01 -0.79 25.13
CA ASN A 480 -8.73 0.21 24.36
C ASN A 480 -7.79 1.22 23.70
N PRO A 481 -7.34 1.01 22.44
CA PRO A 481 -6.55 1.98 21.69
C PRO A 481 -7.46 2.90 20.88
N GLU A 482 -8.00 3.98 21.48
CA GLU A 482 -8.97 4.87 20.82
C GLU A 482 -8.44 5.52 19.54
N VAL A 483 -7.11 5.79 19.47
CA VAL A 483 -6.44 6.27 18.26
C VAL A 483 -5.83 5.12 17.45
N GLY A 484 -6.26 3.90 17.73
CA GLY A 484 -5.85 2.68 17.05
C GLY A 484 -7.01 2.02 16.29
N PHE A 485 -6.81 0.76 15.88
CA PHE A 485 -7.84 -0.06 15.28
C PHE A 485 -7.75 -1.49 15.84
N LEU A 486 -8.88 -2.04 16.25
CA LEU A 486 -9.05 -3.44 16.60
C LEU A 486 -10.09 -4.06 15.67
N LEU A 487 -9.69 -5.11 14.94
CA LEU A 487 -10.64 -5.90 14.16
C LEU A 487 -11.58 -6.66 15.08
N ARG A 488 -11.05 -7.18 16.18
CA ARG A 488 -11.74 -7.87 17.26
C ARG A 488 -11.18 -7.42 18.60
N GLU A 489 -12.00 -7.46 19.62
CA GLU A 489 -11.65 -7.14 21.00
C GLU A 489 -11.63 -8.42 21.85
N SER A 490 -10.95 -8.41 22.99
CA SER A 490 -11.00 -9.47 24.00
C SER A 490 -10.79 -10.88 23.44
N PHE A 491 -9.56 -11.19 23.00
CA PHE A 491 -9.27 -12.51 22.42
C PHE A 491 -7.84 -13.00 22.66
N ARG A 492 -7.69 -14.33 22.55
CA ARG A 492 -6.42 -15.07 22.45
C ARG A 492 -6.42 -15.83 21.13
N LYS A 493 -5.37 -15.66 20.32
CA LYS A 493 -5.31 -16.18 18.95
C LYS A 493 -3.98 -16.86 18.63
N PRO A 494 -3.86 -18.18 18.65
CA PRO A 494 -2.83 -18.90 17.92
C PRO A 494 -3.13 -18.92 16.42
N GLU A 495 -2.06 -18.83 15.61
CA GLU A 495 -2.15 -18.90 14.16
C GLU A 495 -0.95 -19.59 13.53
N PHE A 496 -1.13 -20.27 12.39
CA PHE A 496 -0.05 -20.75 11.56
C PHE A 496 -0.39 -20.71 10.06
N LEU A 497 0.65 -20.68 9.24
CA LEU A 497 0.58 -20.85 7.78
C LEU A 497 1.75 -21.71 7.33
N ILE A 498 1.46 -22.69 6.49
CA ILE A 498 2.42 -23.46 5.71
C ILE A 498 2.09 -23.24 4.25
N PHE A 499 2.96 -22.57 3.53
CA PHE A 499 2.77 -22.24 2.11
C PHE A 499 4.01 -22.63 1.33
N LYS A 500 3.81 -23.21 0.14
CA LYS A 500 4.88 -23.53 -0.78
C LYS A 500 4.55 -23.02 -2.19
N GLN A 501 5.42 -22.21 -2.74
CA GLN A 501 5.45 -21.85 -4.15
C GLN A 501 6.37 -22.83 -4.87
N TRP A 502 5.84 -23.57 -5.82
CA TRP A 502 6.58 -24.59 -6.53
C TRP A 502 6.35 -24.46 -8.04
N ARG A 503 7.43 -24.60 -8.81
CA ARG A 503 7.40 -24.62 -10.27
C ARG A 503 7.72 -26.01 -10.76
N PRO A 504 6.72 -26.80 -11.14
CA PRO A 504 6.94 -28.14 -11.68
C PRO A 504 7.61 -28.05 -13.05
N LYS A 505 8.47 -29.04 -13.35
CA LYS A 505 9.11 -29.15 -14.65
C LYS A 505 8.28 -30.05 -15.58
N ASN A 506 8.28 -29.76 -16.88
CA ASN A 506 7.63 -30.58 -17.91
C ASN A 506 6.12 -30.76 -17.73
N THR A 507 5.41 -29.79 -17.27
CA THR A 507 3.94 -29.81 -17.04
C THR A 507 3.16 -29.00 -18.07
N GLY A 508 3.66 -28.89 -19.29
CA GLY A 508 3.06 -28.09 -20.34
C GLY A 508 3.19 -26.59 -20.01
N LYS A 509 2.08 -25.85 -20.04
CA LYS A 509 2.05 -24.40 -19.78
C LYS A 509 1.75 -24.07 -18.33
N LEU A 510 1.72 -25.03 -17.41
CA LEU A 510 1.55 -24.78 -15.98
C LEU A 510 2.87 -24.23 -15.40
N LEU A 511 2.86 -22.97 -15.03
CA LEU A 511 4.04 -22.26 -14.52
C LEU A 511 4.30 -22.59 -13.05
N GLU A 512 3.23 -22.61 -12.22
CA GLU A 512 3.41 -22.60 -10.77
C GLU A 512 2.22 -23.23 -10.05
N VAL A 513 2.52 -23.92 -8.95
CA VAL A 513 1.56 -24.48 -8.01
C VAL A 513 1.88 -23.96 -6.62
N ARG A 514 0.84 -23.54 -5.86
CA ARG A 514 1.00 -22.92 -4.53
C ARG A 514 0.11 -23.58 -3.48
N PRO A 515 0.38 -24.87 -3.10
CA PRO A 515 -0.35 -25.50 -2.01
C PRO A 515 -0.07 -24.82 -0.70
N HIS A 516 -1.13 -24.66 0.11
CA HIS A 516 -1.00 -24.12 1.44
C HIS A 516 -2.10 -24.55 2.39
N VAL A 517 -1.76 -24.49 3.67
CA VAL A 517 -2.68 -24.68 4.77
C VAL A 517 -2.45 -23.59 5.81
N SER A 518 -3.53 -23.02 6.31
CA SER A 518 -3.48 -22.04 7.39
C SER A 518 -4.56 -22.28 8.43
N TYR A 519 -4.23 -21.96 9.65
CA TYR A 519 -5.16 -22.03 10.78
C TYR A 519 -5.07 -20.75 11.60
N ARG A 520 -6.22 -20.30 12.09
CA ARG A 520 -6.36 -19.28 13.12
C ARG A 520 -7.56 -19.61 14.00
N GLY A 521 -7.37 -19.50 15.29
CA GLY A 521 -8.47 -19.72 16.25
C GLY A 521 -8.51 -18.58 17.25
N TYR A 522 -9.69 -18.15 17.62
CA TYR A 522 -9.95 -17.10 18.59
C TYR A 522 -10.71 -17.67 19.79
N TRP A 523 -10.19 -17.45 20.97
CA TRP A 523 -10.79 -17.81 22.24
C TRP A 523 -10.99 -16.56 23.09
N ASP A 524 -12.08 -16.53 23.87
CA ASP A 524 -12.24 -15.55 24.94
C ASP A 524 -11.40 -15.92 26.17
N PHE A 525 -11.44 -15.09 27.21
CA PHE A 525 -10.70 -15.33 28.45
C PHE A 525 -11.32 -16.40 29.36
N ASN A 526 -12.54 -16.83 29.06
CA ASN A 526 -13.22 -17.98 29.71
C ASN A 526 -12.93 -19.32 29.01
N ASN A 527 -12.05 -19.34 27.99
CA ASN A 527 -11.72 -20.49 27.15
C ASN A 527 -12.85 -20.94 26.21
N ASN A 528 -13.83 -20.11 25.93
CA ASN A 528 -14.81 -20.39 24.90
C ASN A 528 -14.20 -20.12 23.53
N LEU A 529 -14.43 -21.04 22.60
CA LEU A 529 -14.04 -20.83 21.20
C LEU A 529 -15.02 -19.85 20.56
N VAL A 530 -14.52 -18.69 20.12
CA VAL A 530 -15.31 -17.67 19.41
C VAL A 530 -15.31 -17.92 17.90
N THR A 531 -14.16 -18.26 17.33
CA THR A 531 -14.03 -18.59 15.91
C THR A 531 -12.80 -19.47 15.72
N SER A 532 -12.89 -20.54 14.94
CA SER A 532 -11.71 -21.16 14.34
C SER A 532 -11.88 -21.30 12.85
N PHE A 533 -10.79 -21.17 12.13
CA PHE A 533 -10.76 -21.20 10.66
C PHE A 533 -9.54 -21.98 10.19
N LEU A 534 -9.78 -23.17 9.60
CA LEU A 534 -8.78 -23.97 8.92
C LEU A 534 -9.03 -23.84 7.41
N HIS A 535 -8.02 -23.39 6.68
CA HIS A 535 -8.06 -23.22 5.24
C HIS A 535 -7.03 -24.10 4.56
N VAL A 536 -7.46 -24.90 3.61
CA VAL A 536 -6.62 -25.75 2.77
C VAL A 536 -6.88 -25.37 1.32
N ASP A 537 -5.86 -24.92 0.63
CA ASP A 537 -6.00 -24.39 -0.73
C ASP A 537 -4.80 -24.73 -1.59
N ASN A 538 -5.01 -24.69 -2.91
CA ASN A 538 -3.95 -24.72 -3.89
C ASN A 538 -4.26 -23.74 -5.03
N HIS A 539 -3.22 -23.01 -5.47
CA HIS A 539 -3.32 -22.14 -6.63
C HIS A 539 -2.56 -22.77 -7.79
N TRP A 540 -3.17 -22.79 -8.95
CA TRP A 540 -2.54 -23.13 -10.22
C TRP A 540 -2.37 -21.88 -11.05
N VAL A 541 -1.15 -21.62 -11.52
CA VAL A 541 -0.80 -20.44 -12.32
C VAL A 541 -0.22 -20.91 -13.63
N TRP A 542 -0.77 -20.46 -14.75
CA TRP A 542 -0.28 -20.77 -16.08
C TRP A 542 0.60 -19.66 -16.65
N GLU A 543 1.47 -20.02 -17.59
CA GLU A 543 2.32 -19.05 -18.34
C GLU A 543 1.49 -17.98 -19.06
N SER A 544 0.24 -18.30 -19.43
CA SER A 544 -0.71 -17.35 -20.00
C SER A 544 -1.16 -16.24 -19.05
N GLY A 545 -0.82 -16.32 -17.76
CA GLY A 545 -1.33 -15.44 -16.71
C GLY A 545 -2.72 -15.82 -16.18
N PHE A 546 -3.29 -16.96 -16.64
CA PHE A 546 -4.53 -17.49 -16.08
C PHE A 546 -4.23 -18.16 -14.73
N GLU A 547 -5.10 -17.94 -13.73
CA GLU A 547 -4.97 -18.53 -12.39
C GLU A 547 -6.29 -19.16 -11.93
N ILE A 548 -6.19 -20.33 -11.28
CA ILE A 548 -7.29 -20.97 -10.55
C ILE A 548 -6.82 -21.20 -9.11
N HIS A 549 -7.66 -20.82 -8.13
CA HIS A 549 -7.45 -21.22 -6.75
C HIS A 549 -8.64 -22.05 -6.29
N THR A 550 -8.39 -23.16 -5.59
CA THR A 550 -9.46 -24.04 -5.08
C THR A 550 -9.17 -24.34 -3.62
N GLY A 551 -10.07 -23.92 -2.76
CA GLY A 551 -9.90 -24.05 -1.33
C GLY A 551 -11.11 -24.70 -0.64
N ILE A 552 -10.83 -25.35 0.48
CA ILE A 552 -11.84 -25.81 1.43
C ILE A 552 -11.58 -25.12 2.76
N ASN A 553 -12.63 -24.52 3.32
CA ASN A 553 -12.61 -23.89 4.62
C ASN A 553 -13.39 -24.75 5.61
N PHE A 554 -12.84 -24.97 6.78
CA PHE A 554 -13.51 -25.55 7.92
C PHE A 554 -13.57 -24.48 9.01
N THR A 555 -14.80 -24.08 9.36
CA THR A 555 -15.04 -22.97 10.27
C THR A 555 -15.88 -23.46 11.45
N LYS A 556 -15.49 -23.07 12.66
CA LYS A 556 -16.31 -23.18 13.87
C LYS A 556 -16.56 -21.78 14.40
N GLU A 557 -17.81 -21.46 14.68
CA GLU A 557 -18.22 -20.18 15.24
C GLU A 557 -18.96 -20.42 16.55
N GLY A 558 -18.46 -19.82 17.63
CA GLY A 558 -19.13 -19.72 18.90
C GLY A 558 -19.80 -18.35 19.05
N VAL A 559 -21.11 -18.31 19.00
CA VAL A 559 -21.88 -17.08 19.20
C VAL A 559 -22.29 -17.03 20.68
N LEU A 560 -21.62 -16.17 21.45
CA LEU A 560 -21.84 -16.00 22.89
C LEU A 560 -22.95 -14.98 23.19
N THR A 561 -23.17 -14.03 22.27
CA THR A 561 -24.23 -13.03 22.33
C THR A 561 -24.94 -12.98 21.00
N PRO A 562 -26.27 -12.92 20.94
CA PRO A 562 -26.98 -12.84 19.67
C PRO A 562 -26.56 -11.58 18.90
N PHE A 563 -26.49 -11.69 17.58
CA PHE A 563 -26.22 -10.54 16.70
C PHE A 563 -27.08 -10.64 15.45
N SER A 564 -27.15 -9.56 14.68
CA SER A 564 -27.93 -9.54 13.44
C SER A 564 -27.05 -9.32 12.23
N ILE A 565 -27.30 -10.09 11.17
CA ILE A 565 -26.79 -9.83 9.83
C ILE A 565 -27.94 -9.19 9.06
N SER A 566 -27.80 -7.88 8.75
CA SER A 566 -28.93 -7.07 8.26
C SER A 566 -30.10 -7.15 9.27
N ASN A 567 -31.21 -7.75 8.90
CA ASN A 567 -32.42 -7.92 9.74
C ASN A 567 -32.64 -9.36 10.23
N VAL A 568 -31.67 -10.26 10.04
CA VAL A 568 -31.78 -11.67 10.46
C VAL A 568 -30.91 -11.92 11.68
N GLU A 569 -31.54 -12.30 12.78
CA GLU A 569 -30.84 -12.61 14.01
C GLU A 569 -30.14 -13.98 13.96
N ILE A 570 -28.89 -14.01 14.42
CA ILE A 570 -28.09 -15.20 14.67
C ILE A 570 -28.13 -15.46 16.18
N PRO A 571 -28.76 -16.54 16.63
CA PRO A 571 -28.88 -16.85 18.06
C PRO A 571 -27.55 -17.34 18.64
N VAL A 572 -27.51 -17.35 19.99
CA VAL A 572 -26.40 -17.99 20.74
C VAL A 572 -26.32 -19.47 20.37
N GLY A 573 -25.09 -19.96 20.14
CA GLY A 573 -24.85 -21.35 19.78
C GLY A 573 -23.47 -21.60 19.20
N GLU A 574 -23.18 -22.88 18.98
CA GLU A 574 -21.98 -23.32 18.25
C GLU A 574 -22.37 -23.77 16.85
N TYR A 575 -21.63 -23.30 15.85
CA TYR A 575 -21.88 -23.55 14.43
C TYR A 575 -20.65 -24.12 13.78
N ASP A 576 -20.73 -25.37 13.32
CA ASP A 576 -19.68 -26.00 12.51
C ASP A 576 -20.11 -26.02 11.06
N HIS A 577 -19.24 -25.53 10.17
CA HIS A 577 -19.53 -25.58 8.74
C HIS A 577 -18.29 -25.68 7.87
N SER A 578 -18.50 -26.19 6.67
CA SER A 578 -17.48 -26.29 5.65
C SER A 578 -17.90 -25.53 4.40
N GLU A 579 -16.95 -24.93 3.72
CA GLU A 579 -17.19 -24.13 2.53
C GLU A 579 -16.15 -24.47 1.45
N PHE A 580 -16.62 -24.54 0.23
CA PHE A 580 -15.74 -24.57 -0.96
C PHE A 580 -15.50 -23.16 -1.46
N GLN A 581 -14.25 -22.86 -1.80
CA GLN A 581 -13.84 -21.61 -2.41
C GLN A 581 -13.24 -21.86 -3.80
N LEU A 582 -13.70 -21.08 -4.78
CA LEU A 582 -13.14 -21.02 -6.13
C LEU A 582 -12.77 -19.59 -6.48
N VAL A 583 -11.52 -19.38 -6.94
CA VAL A 583 -11.11 -18.11 -7.53
C VAL A 583 -10.63 -18.38 -8.95
N LEU A 584 -11.14 -17.61 -9.91
CA LEU A 584 -10.68 -17.62 -11.28
C LEU A 584 -10.19 -16.22 -11.65
N MET A 585 -9.02 -16.12 -12.27
CA MET A 585 -8.46 -14.86 -12.76
C MET A 585 -7.91 -15.06 -14.16
N THR A 586 -8.29 -14.20 -15.09
CA THR A 586 -7.70 -14.16 -16.43
C THR A 586 -6.41 -13.34 -16.39
N ASN A 587 -5.71 -13.23 -17.52
CA ASN A 587 -4.48 -12.45 -17.60
C ASN A 587 -4.79 -10.94 -17.55
N ALA A 588 -4.27 -10.25 -16.53
CA ALA A 588 -4.45 -8.81 -16.31
C ALA A 588 -3.77 -7.94 -17.39
N ASN A 589 -2.78 -8.50 -18.13
CA ASN A 589 -2.11 -7.82 -19.24
C ASN A 589 -2.99 -7.70 -20.50
N LYS A 590 -4.19 -8.30 -20.52
CA LYS A 590 -5.10 -8.25 -21.67
C LYS A 590 -6.09 -7.08 -21.52
N GLN A 591 -6.64 -6.63 -22.65
CA GLN A 591 -7.66 -5.57 -22.66
C GLN A 591 -8.86 -5.89 -21.77
N LEU A 592 -9.26 -7.16 -21.71
CA LEU A 592 -10.33 -7.65 -20.85
C LEU A 592 -9.75 -8.57 -19.79
N TYR A 593 -9.92 -8.15 -18.55
CA TYR A 593 -9.59 -8.94 -17.37
C TYR A 593 -10.86 -9.28 -16.60
N PHE A 594 -10.96 -10.54 -16.20
CA PHE A 594 -12.04 -11.04 -15.36
C PHE A 594 -11.47 -11.73 -14.12
N GLN A 595 -12.05 -11.42 -12.98
CA GLN A 595 -11.79 -12.11 -11.71
C GLN A 595 -13.12 -12.45 -11.04
N THR A 596 -13.22 -13.66 -10.52
CA THR A 596 -14.30 -14.05 -9.61
C THR A 596 -13.75 -14.79 -8.41
N ARG A 597 -14.35 -14.54 -7.23
CA ARG A 597 -14.15 -15.35 -6.03
C ARG A 597 -15.50 -15.79 -5.53
N THR A 598 -15.78 -17.09 -5.62
CA THR A 598 -17.04 -17.70 -5.21
C THR A 598 -16.80 -18.59 -3.99
N VAL A 599 -17.65 -18.47 -2.99
CA VAL A 599 -17.66 -19.30 -1.77
C VAL A 599 -19.05 -19.88 -1.60
N ILE A 600 -19.12 -21.20 -1.42
CA ILE A 600 -20.38 -21.96 -1.27
C ILE A 600 -20.22 -22.90 -0.10
N GLY A 601 -21.18 -22.94 0.80
CA GLY A 601 -21.17 -23.89 1.91
C GLY A 601 -22.04 -23.47 3.07
N GLY A 602 -21.72 -24.00 4.24
CA GLY A 602 -22.44 -23.71 5.47
C GLY A 602 -22.14 -22.30 6.01
N TYR A 603 -23.09 -21.70 6.74
CA TYR A 603 -22.92 -20.40 7.39
C TYR A 603 -23.94 -20.22 8.51
N PHE A 604 -23.52 -20.16 9.79
CA PHE A 604 -24.34 -20.01 10.99
C PHE A 604 -25.60 -20.90 11.00
N GLY A 605 -25.42 -22.21 10.82
CA GLY A 605 -26.50 -23.20 10.80
C GLY A 605 -27.35 -23.22 9.52
N GLY A 606 -27.06 -22.35 8.57
CA GLY A 606 -27.66 -22.30 7.25
C GLY A 606 -26.64 -22.48 6.13
N ASN A 607 -26.88 -21.84 4.98
CA ASN A 607 -26.01 -21.91 3.80
C ASN A 607 -25.70 -20.53 3.24
N ARG A 608 -24.49 -20.41 2.68
CA ARG A 608 -24.00 -19.22 2.00
C ARG A 608 -23.67 -19.52 0.53
N PHE A 609 -24.12 -18.64 -0.35
CA PHE A 609 -23.55 -18.41 -1.66
C PHE A 609 -23.01 -16.98 -1.71
N SER A 610 -21.72 -16.84 -1.94
CA SER A 610 -21.03 -15.52 -2.00
C SER A 610 -20.20 -15.47 -3.27
N SER A 611 -20.40 -14.46 -4.11
CA SER A 611 -19.64 -14.28 -5.34
C SER A 611 -19.22 -12.83 -5.52
N ASN A 612 -17.90 -12.59 -5.50
CA ASN A 612 -17.28 -11.30 -5.75
C ASN A 612 -16.67 -11.30 -7.15
N ASN A 613 -17.22 -10.48 -8.03
CA ASN A 613 -16.86 -10.45 -9.43
C ASN A 613 -16.29 -9.09 -9.80
N LYS A 614 -15.23 -9.09 -10.61
CA LYS A 614 -14.60 -7.90 -11.15
C LYS A 614 -14.31 -8.11 -12.63
N VAL A 615 -14.70 -7.12 -13.45
CA VAL A 615 -14.35 -7.05 -14.87
C VAL A 615 -13.60 -5.74 -15.07
N ASN A 616 -12.41 -5.78 -15.64
CA ASN A 616 -11.70 -4.59 -16.12
C ASN A 616 -11.66 -4.63 -17.64
N PHE A 617 -11.91 -3.48 -18.25
CA PHE A 617 -11.79 -3.29 -19.69
C PHE A 617 -11.04 -2.01 -19.97
N ARG A 618 -10.07 -2.04 -20.88
CA ARG A 618 -9.27 -0.89 -21.26
C ARG A 618 -9.18 -0.72 -22.77
N ILE A 619 -9.09 0.54 -23.21
CA ILE A 619 -8.89 0.90 -24.61
C ILE A 619 -7.63 1.76 -24.68
N GLY A 620 -6.56 1.17 -25.22
CA GLY A 620 -5.23 1.78 -25.23
C GLY A 620 -4.75 2.01 -23.78
N ASP A 621 -3.98 3.07 -23.62
CA ASP A 621 -3.33 3.54 -22.39
C ASP A 621 -4.18 4.56 -21.61
N ARG A 622 -5.23 5.13 -22.24
CA ARG A 622 -5.97 6.30 -21.72
C ARG A 622 -7.29 5.98 -21.07
N PHE A 623 -7.99 4.96 -21.55
CA PHE A 623 -9.31 4.62 -21.03
C PHE A 623 -9.29 3.29 -20.29
N ASN A 624 -9.61 3.35 -19.00
CA ASN A 624 -9.74 2.18 -18.14
C ASN A 624 -11.10 2.20 -17.44
N THR A 625 -11.81 1.09 -17.48
CA THR A 625 -13.09 0.94 -16.78
C THR A 625 -13.14 -0.38 -16.06
N SER A 626 -13.80 -0.39 -14.90
CA SER A 626 -14.05 -1.62 -14.17
C SER A 626 -15.47 -1.69 -13.64
N GLY A 627 -16.05 -2.88 -13.71
CA GLY A 627 -17.30 -3.22 -13.04
C GLY A 627 -17.05 -4.20 -11.91
N THR A 628 -17.71 -4.02 -10.78
CA THR A 628 -17.70 -4.93 -9.64
C THR A 628 -19.12 -5.34 -9.27
N LEU A 629 -19.30 -6.60 -8.92
CA LEU A 629 -20.57 -7.12 -8.40
C LEU A 629 -20.26 -8.08 -7.26
N ASN A 630 -20.61 -7.67 -6.06
CA ASN A 630 -20.54 -8.49 -4.85
C ASN A 630 -21.96 -8.96 -4.52
N TYR A 631 -22.22 -10.24 -4.77
CA TYR A 631 -23.49 -10.87 -4.50
C TYR A 631 -23.36 -11.87 -3.36
N ASN A 632 -24.19 -11.72 -2.31
CA ASN A 632 -24.21 -12.61 -1.17
C ASN A 632 -25.67 -13.03 -0.89
N ARG A 633 -25.91 -14.32 -0.87
CA ARG A 633 -27.16 -14.93 -0.42
C ARG A 633 -26.89 -15.83 0.76
N LEU A 634 -27.48 -15.48 1.91
CA LEU A 634 -27.40 -16.23 3.14
C LEU A 634 -28.80 -16.78 3.43
N ASN A 635 -28.94 -18.09 3.40
CA ASN A 635 -30.17 -18.78 3.84
C ASN A 635 -29.91 -19.27 5.26
N LEU A 636 -30.34 -18.51 6.24
CA LEU A 636 -30.10 -18.73 7.67
C LEU A 636 -31.36 -19.36 8.33
N PRO A 637 -31.25 -20.02 9.49
CA PRO A 637 -32.43 -20.59 10.17
C PRO A 637 -33.56 -19.60 10.39
N ASN A 638 -33.26 -18.34 10.70
CA ASN A 638 -34.25 -17.30 11.04
C ASN A 638 -34.62 -16.40 9.85
N GLY A 639 -34.11 -16.66 8.65
CA GLY A 639 -34.43 -15.85 7.46
C GLY A 639 -33.39 -15.87 6.37
N THR A 640 -33.63 -15.10 5.33
CA THR A 640 -32.71 -14.98 4.18
C THR A 640 -32.21 -13.55 4.05
N VAL A 641 -30.88 -13.39 3.89
CA VAL A 641 -30.23 -12.12 3.55
C VAL A 641 -29.75 -12.17 2.10
N ASN A 642 -30.15 -11.18 1.30
CA ASN A 642 -29.61 -10.95 -0.02
C ASN A 642 -28.90 -9.60 -0.01
N ALA A 643 -27.56 -9.63 -0.04
CA ALA A 643 -26.74 -8.43 -0.03
C ALA A 643 -26.03 -8.27 -1.40
N ILE A 644 -26.29 -7.16 -2.06
CA ILE A 644 -25.75 -6.84 -3.38
C ILE A 644 -25.06 -5.47 -3.28
N ILE A 645 -23.76 -5.45 -3.61
CA ILE A 645 -23.05 -4.22 -3.90
C ILE A 645 -22.58 -4.27 -5.34
N SER A 646 -22.99 -3.31 -6.14
CA SER A 646 -22.51 -3.11 -7.50
C SER A 646 -21.70 -1.81 -7.58
N GLY A 647 -20.63 -1.84 -8.36
CA GLY A 647 -19.77 -0.68 -8.59
C GLY A 647 -19.35 -0.59 -10.05
N ALA A 648 -19.22 0.62 -10.56
CA ALA A 648 -18.59 0.89 -11.84
C ALA A 648 -17.60 2.05 -11.67
N ARG A 649 -16.39 1.85 -12.14
CA ARG A 649 -15.34 2.86 -12.16
C ARG A 649 -14.97 3.17 -13.60
N PHE A 650 -14.89 4.44 -13.92
CA PHE A 650 -14.43 4.94 -15.21
C PHE A 650 -13.23 5.85 -14.97
N ALA A 651 -12.19 5.68 -15.76
CA ALA A 651 -11.02 6.53 -15.72
C ALA A 651 -10.58 6.87 -17.14
N TYR A 652 -10.36 8.15 -17.40
CA TYR A 652 -9.82 8.65 -18.65
C TYR A 652 -8.62 9.56 -18.38
N SER A 653 -7.46 9.20 -18.94
CA SER A 653 -6.23 9.97 -18.85
C SER A 653 -6.04 10.80 -20.09
N PHE A 654 -6.15 12.13 -19.98
CA PHE A 654 -5.82 13.05 -21.08
C PHE A 654 -4.30 13.10 -21.27
N THR A 655 -3.58 13.11 -20.14
CA THR A 655 -2.13 12.99 -20.02
C THR A 655 -1.83 12.26 -18.70
N PRO A 656 -0.60 11.83 -18.41
CA PRO A 656 -0.25 11.25 -17.09
C PRO A 656 -0.59 12.15 -15.89
N ARG A 657 -0.73 13.47 -16.13
CA ARG A 657 -1.00 14.48 -15.11
C ARG A 657 -2.41 15.11 -15.18
N MET A 658 -3.24 14.72 -16.15
CA MET A 658 -4.60 15.24 -16.30
C MET A 658 -5.57 14.09 -16.54
N PHE A 659 -6.54 13.92 -15.64
CA PHE A 659 -7.45 12.78 -15.66
C PHE A 659 -8.86 13.12 -15.20
N LEU A 660 -9.81 12.31 -15.62
CA LEU A 660 -11.17 12.26 -15.13
C LEU A 660 -11.45 10.85 -14.60
N GLN A 661 -11.92 10.75 -13.36
CA GLN A 661 -12.32 9.49 -12.74
C GLN A 661 -13.73 9.58 -12.22
N SER A 662 -14.48 8.49 -12.30
CA SER A 662 -15.79 8.38 -11.68
C SER A 662 -15.94 7.02 -11.01
N LEU A 663 -16.55 7.00 -9.83
CA LEU A 663 -16.96 5.82 -9.10
C LEU A 663 -18.47 5.90 -8.85
N ILE A 664 -19.20 4.93 -9.39
CA ILE A 664 -20.64 4.77 -9.20
C ILE A 664 -20.86 3.52 -8.38
N GLN A 665 -21.64 3.58 -7.31
CA GLN A 665 -21.89 2.45 -6.42
C GLN A 665 -23.36 2.38 -6.04
N TYR A 666 -23.84 1.16 -5.85
CA TYR A 666 -25.15 0.86 -5.27
C TYR A 666 -25.06 -0.28 -4.27
N ASN A 667 -25.70 -0.10 -3.13
CA ASN A 667 -25.83 -1.08 -2.05
C ASN A 667 -27.30 -1.27 -1.71
N ASN A 668 -27.82 -2.47 -1.93
CA ASN A 668 -29.23 -2.77 -1.70
C ASN A 668 -29.62 -2.91 -0.21
N VAL A 669 -28.63 -3.18 0.66
CA VAL A 669 -28.87 -3.34 2.12
C VAL A 669 -29.08 -1.97 2.76
N SER A 670 -28.17 -1.03 2.50
CA SER A 670 -28.33 0.37 2.94
C SER A 670 -29.23 1.20 2.02
N LYS A 671 -29.62 0.65 0.87
CA LYS A 671 -30.39 1.32 -0.20
C LYS A 671 -29.76 2.62 -0.73
N ILE A 672 -28.44 2.75 -0.58
CA ILE A 672 -27.66 3.93 -0.98
C ILE A 672 -27.11 3.73 -2.38
N ALA A 673 -27.39 4.68 -3.26
CA ALA A 673 -26.68 4.89 -4.51
C ALA A 673 -25.73 6.10 -4.38
N SER A 674 -24.52 6.00 -4.91
CA SER A 674 -23.57 7.10 -4.88
C SER A 674 -22.81 7.25 -6.20
N VAL A 675 -22.49 8.49 -6.52
CA VAL A 675 -21.62 8.87 -7.65
C VAL A 675 -20.57 9.82 -7.13
N ASN A 676 -19.30 9.48 -7.31
CA ASN A 676 -18.17 10.38 -7.13
C ASN A 676 -17.50 10.58 -8.49
N ALA A 677 -17.41 11.80 -8.97
CA ALA A 677 -16.69 12.16 -10.18
C ALA A 677 -15.60 13.17 -9.84
N ARG A 678 -14.36 12.91 -10.26
CA ARG A 678 -13.20 13.72 -9.94
C ARG A 678 -12.40 14.04 -11.20
N PHE A 679 -12.24 15.32 -11.49
CA PHE A 679 -11.28 15.83 -12.44
C PHE A 679 -10.03 16.27 -11.68
N GLY A 680 -8.84 15.84 -12.11
CA GLY A 680 -7.56 16.25 -11.58
C GLY A 680 -6.63 16.76 -12.68
N TRP A 681 -6.02 17.92 -12.43
CA TRP A 681 -4.93 18.45 -13.27
C TRP A 681 -3.75 18.80 -12.38
N LEU A 682 -2.69 17.99 -12.47
CA LEU A 682 -1.48 18.09 -11.68
C LEU A 682 -0.35 18.68 -12.51
N GLN A 683 0.29 19.73 -12.03
CA GLN A 683 1.55 20.21 -12.59
C GLN A 683 2.76 19.45 -11.98
N ASN A 684 2.69 19.21 -10.67
CA ASN A 684 3.64 18.43 -9.86
C ASN A 684 2.85 17.71 -8.76
N ALA A 685 3.51 16.86 -7.98
CA ALA A 685 2.88 16.07 -6.91
C ALA A 685 1.93 16.88 -5.97
N ASN A 686 2.25 18.14 -5.65
CA ASN A 686 1.47 18.99 -4.72
C ASN A 686 0.93 20.28 -5.34
N THR A 687 1.00 20.43 -6.67
CA THR A 687 0.45 21.59 -7.39
C THR A 687 -0.60 21.13 -8.38
N GLY A 688 -1.83 21.54 -8.19
CA GLY A 688 -2.90 21.10 -9.10
C GLY A 688 -4.27 21.68 -8.78
N LEU A 689 -5.16 21.42 -9.72
CA LEU A 689 -6.58 21.72 -9.63
C LEU A 689 -7.36 20.42 -9.51
N PHE A 690 -8.26 20.35 -8.54
CA PHE A 690 -9.22 19.27 -8.40
C PHE A 690 -10.65 19.83 -8.43
N ILE A 691 -11.51 19.18 -9.20
CA ILE A 691 -12.96 19.41 -9.19
C ILE A 691 -13.59 18.06 -8.85
N VAL A 692 -14.33 18.03 -7.73
CA VAL A 692 -14.97 16.81 -7.24
C VAL A 692 -16.47 17.04 -7.17
N PHE A 693 -17.21 16.13 -7.76
CA PHE A 693 -18.67 16.11 -7.74
C PHE A 693 -19.14 14.84 -7.04
N ASN A 694 -19.96 14.98 -6.00
CA ASN A 694 -20.54 13.86 -5.27
C ASN A 694 -22.06 13.93 -5.31
N ILE A 695 -22.68 12.77 -5.50
CA ILE A 695 -24.10 12.54 -5.32
C ILE A 695 -24.26 11.35 -4.38
N ILE A 696 -25.09 11.49 -3.36
CA ILE A 696 -25.54 10.40 -2.51
C ILE A 696 -27.07 10.41 -2.54
N GLN A 697 -27.64 9.30 -2.93
CA GLN A 697 -29.08 9.07 -2.92
C GLN A 697 -29.41 7.96 -1.93
N ASP A 698 -30.23 8.28 -0.95
CA ASP A 698 -30.85 7.32 -0.05
C ASP A 698 -32.27 7.03 -0.54
N ASN A 699 -32.54 5.79 -0.94
CA ASN A 699 -33.85 5.40 -1.51
C ASN A 699 -34.96 5.26 -0.49
N ASP A 700 -34.68 5.40 0.81
CA ASP A 700 -35.71 5.49 1.87
C ASP A 700 -36.36 6.89 1.91
N TYR A 701 -35.76 7.89 1.23
CA TYR A 701 -36.32 9.21 1.06
C TYR A 701 -36.95 9.38 -0.36
N THR A 702 -38.08 10.06 -0.41
CA THR A 702 -38.90 10.20 -1.64
C THR A 702 -38.27 11.12 -2.72
N ASP A 703 -37.24 11.90 -2.39
CA ASP A 703 -36.58 12.82 -3.31
C ASP A 703 -35.37 12.20 -4.00
N LEU A 704 -35.33 12.30 -5.33
CA LEU A 704 -34.37 11.59 -6.21
C LEU A 704 -32.88 11.96 -6.05
N LEU A 705 -32.52 13.00 -5.32
CA LEU A 705 -31.12 13.40 -5.07
C LEU A 705 -31.02 14.05 -3.70
N ASN A 706 -30.69 13.28 -2.68
CA ASN A 706 -30.78 13.73 -1.29
C ASN A 706 -29.59 14.62 -0.89
N ASN A 707 -28.38 14.30 -1.37
CA ASN A 707 -27.19 15.09 -1.08
C ASN A 707 -26.32 15.21 -2.33
N GLN A 708 -26.01 16.43 -2.73
CA GLN A 708 -25.10 16.75 -3.82
C GLN A 708 -24.06 17.73 -3.35
N SER A 709 -22.82 17.52 -3.74
CA SER A 709 -21.76 18.49 -3.48
C SER A 709 -20.84 18.66 -4.67
N VAL A 710 -20.39 19.90 -4.85
CA VAL A 710 -19.33 20.26 -5.79
C VAL A 710 -18.22 20.91 -4.98
N THR A 711 -17.03 20.37 -5.09
CA THR A 711 -15.85 20.91 -4.42
C THR A 711 -14.79 21.25 -5.45
N LEU A 712 -14.25 22.46 -5.37
CA LEU A 712 -13.12 22.92 -6.16
C LEU A 712 -11.97 23.23 -5.23
N LYS A 713 -10.82 22.60 -5.48
CA LYS A 713 -9.58 22.82 -4.74
C LYS A 713 -8.45 23.17 -5.68
N TYR A 714 -7.72 24.22 -5.37
CA TYR A 714 -6.47 24.56 -6.04
C TYR A 714 -5.34 24.67 -5.01
N SER A 715 -4.25 23.97 -5.28
CA SER A 715 -3.02 24.02 -4.46
C SER A 715 -1.82 24.40 -5.30
N TYR A 716 -0.86 25.09 -4.70
CA TYR A 716 0.38 25.48 -5.38
C TYR A 716 1.60 25.29 -4.44
N GLN A 717 2.61 24.59 -4.91
CA GLN A 717 3.85 24.37 -4.18
C GLN A 717 4.90 25.42 -4.52
N PHE A 718 5.32 26.18 -3.51
CA PHE A 718 6.47 27.07 -3.59
C PHE A 718 7.70 26.37 -3.02
N ASP A 719 8.74 26.21 -3.83
CA ASP A 719 10.07 25.79 -3.41
C ASP A 719 10.87 27.04 -3.00
N VAL A 720 10.82 27.41 -1.71
CA VAL A 720 11.39 28.69 -1.22
C VAL A 720 12.91 28.75 -1.31
N LEU A 721 13.57 27.62 -1.15
CA LEU A 721 15.05 27.50 -1.17
C LEU A 721 15.60 26.95 -2.51
N LYS A 722 14.80 27.02 -3.59
CA LYS A 722 15.25 26.65 -4.92
C LYS A 722 16.24 27.72 -5.44
N LYS A 723 17.54 27.50 -5.24
CA LYS A 723 18.66 28.20 -5.92
C LYS A 723 19.51 27.24 -6.71
#